data_c649b9e5e2bfc10cf686f19b5e9aa415
#
_entry.id   c649b9e5e2bfc10cf686f19b5e9aa415
#
_cell.length_a   1.000
_cell.length_b   1.000
_cell.length_c   1.000
_cell.angle_alpha   90.00
_cell.angle_beta   90.00
_cell.angle_gamma   90.00
#
_symmetry.space_group_name_H-M   'P 1'
#
loop_
_entity.id
_entity.type
_entity.pdbx_description
1 polymer ?
#
loop_
_entity_poly.entity_id
_entity_poly.type
_entity_poly.pdbx_seq_one_letter_code
_entity_poly.pdbx_strand_id
1 'polypeptide(L)'
;MKNLVLAGAVCSLASGAVAAELDTNEEQKAIEHIAVVGASTNLSITAQDIEQFQANDLADVFRESPSVSVGGSVGVAQKIYVRGLEDAYLNVTVDGAQQTSTLFHHIGRVTLDPDLLKQIDVQAGAGEATSGPGAIGGSIRFKTKDAQDLLADGEQFGGKVKASYFSNDGTRYSGSLYGNLSDTWGLLGYYSTVDRDDMEDGNGDKVYGTAADQDLLFVKASGELTKHHYLSLSVEQREEEGAFSARPNWVVLEGAPLYPSKASRDTYVANYRWEHSALGLLEATAYSTSSAFRGGRFDWLADIDTVGFDIRNTQETTDHTFVYGTDYRKDEVQSGPADGAVQNSEESSVIGIYAQAHSQITPALLLSYGLRYDSYDFQQRILLEEYYGTPVTDTAAGLDDNEISLNAGLSYQLSDTWTLGLGFAQAARGKEIGDGFTIDEYLYDGEDIPVVAGDLKPEKVTNIEASAAYSANNLEARFSVYQSVIDDVIFSGYPGNAVYNNIGELESSGVEINLAYRWESVDIYAGFSSVDVALSPRSDLYSVPYKSIDINGYEFVGLGNSRGNTWVLGADYQATPAISVGVNLTYVDDIDIDTLHQALENGWTDALYTLNKAGYTLFDIYGSWDVSQSLQVNLAVTNLFDKLYLDHSSVGDYSEVFASVRGPYEAGRDIRLSVSYAF
;
A
#
# COMPACT_ATOMS: atom_id res chain seq x y z
N MET A 1 22.27 -21.68 -5.17
CA MET A 1 21.74 -21.67 -3.80
C MET A 1 20.96 -20.38 -3.69
N LYS A 2 19.64 -20.47 -3.84
CA LYS A 2 18.75 -19.31 -3.85
C LYS A 2 18.38 -19.00 -2.40
N ASN A 3 18.71 -17.82 -1.93
CA ASN A 3 18.40 -17.36 -0.58
C ASN A 3 16.98 -16.83 -0.56
N LEU A 4 16.06 -17.58 0.02
CA LEU A 4 14.84 -17.01 0.55
C LEU A 4 15.23 -16.21 1.79
N VAL A 5 15.23 -14.90 1.69
CA VAL A 5 15.46 -14.01 2.82
C VAL A 5 14.10 -13.55 3.31
N LEU A 6 13.48 -14.36 4.18
CA LEU A 6 12.52 -13.80 5.11
C LEU A 6 13.32 -12.87 6.03
N ALA A 7 12.89 -11.63 6.13
CA ALA A 7 13.61 -10.56 6.80
C ALA A 7 13.88 -10.86 8.26
N GLY A 8 14.97 -11.50 8.51
CA GLY A 8 15.62 -11.54 9.80
C GLY A 8 16.89 -10.70 9.70
N ALA A 9 16.75 -9.38 9.58
CA ALA A 9 17.89 -8.49 9.74
C ALA A 9 18.25 -8.41 11.22
N VAL A 10 18.84 -9.47 11.75
CA VAL A 10 19.65 -9.37 12.94
C VAL A 10 21.08 -9.14 12.46
N CYS A 11 21.61 -7.96 12.76
CA CYS A 11 22.98 -7.60 12.56
C CYS A 11 23.91 -8.74 13.02
N SER A 12 24.50 -9.49 12.12
CA SER A 12 25.70 -10.27 12.40
C SER A 12 26.92 -9.39 12.15
N LEU A 13 27.20 -8.48 13.05
CA LEU A 13 28.55 -7.94 13.24
C LEU A 13 29.27 -8.84 14.23
N ALA A 14 29.70 -10.00 13.78
CA ALA A 14 30.70 -10.78 14.50
C ALA A 14 32.11 -10.33 14.04
N SER A 15 32.78 -9.65 14.92
CA SER A 15 34.20 -9.36 14.82
C SER A 15 35.03 -10.66 14.70
N GLY A 16 35.58 -10.89 13.54
CA GLY A 16 36.59 -11.92 13.30
C GLY A 16 37.45 -11.51 12.13
N ALA A 17 38.57 -10.85 12.43
CA ALA A 17 39.59 -10.55 11.43
C ALA A 17 40.19 -11.85 10.89
N VAL A 18 39.78 -12.24 9.69
CA VAL A 18 40.52 -13.10 8.78
C VAL A 18 40.48 -12.41 7.43
N ALA A 19 41.63 -11.92 7.01
CA ALA A 19 41.83 -11.42 5.67
C ALA A 19 41.71 -12.61 4.70
N ALA A 20 40.57 -12.68 3.99
CA ALA A 20 40.40 -13.44 2.77
C ALA A 20 40.04 -12.44 1.69
N GLU A 21 40.74 -12.50 0.57
CA GLU A 21 40.43 -11.77 -0.65
C GLU A 21 38.93 -12.00 -1.00
N LEU A 22 38.13 -10.99 -0.82
CA LEU A 22 36.72 -10.98 -1.23
C LEU A 22 36.65 -10.70 -2.72
N ASP A 23 35.98 -11.61 -3.41
CA ASP A 23 35.64 -11.50 -4.81
C ASP A 23 34.68 -10.31 -4.99
N THR A 24 35.07 -9.34 -5.81
CA THR A 24 34.41 -8.03 -5.93
C THR A 24 33.03 -8.05 -6.62
N ASN A 25 32.45 -9.23 -6.86
CA ASN A 25 31.15 -9.39 -7.52
C ASN A 25 29.97 -9.63 -6.58
N GLU A 26 30.17 -9.76 -5.27
CA GLU A 26 29.07 -9.89 -4.30
C GLU A 26 28.62 -8.56 -3.66
N GLU A 27 29.35 -7.48 -3.83
CA GLU A 27 29.02 -6.18 -3.21
C GLU A 27 27.82 -5.45 -3.85
N GLN A 28 27.33 -5.86 -5.01
CA GLN A 28 26.19 -5.22 -5.68
C GLN A 28 24.82 -5.81 -5.30
N LYS A 29 24.76 -6.84 -4.47
CA LYS A 29 23.51 -7.47 -3.99
C LYS A 29 23.16 -7.17 -2.53
N ALA A 30 23.73 -6.13 -1.94
CA ALA A 30 23.24 -5.66 -0.65
C ALA A 30 21.88 -4.96 -0.86
N ILE A 31 20.81 -5.73 -0.75
CA ILE A 31 19.46 -5.20 -0.56
C ILE A 31 19.53 -4.36 0.71
N GLU A 32 19.24 -3.06 0.60
CA GLU A 32 19.16 -2.17 1.75
C GLU A 32 18.01 -2.63 2.66
N HIS A 33 18.32 -3.46 3.63
CA HIS A 33 17.43 -3.73 4.74
C HIS A 33 17.53 -2.58 5.73
N ILE A 34 16.63 -1.64 5.70
CA ILE A 34 16.45 -0.70 6.80
C ILE A 34 15.87 -1.52 7.97
N ALA A 35 16.72 -1.89 8.91
CA ALA A 35 16.28 -2.54 10.14
C ALA A 35 15.56 -1.51 11.01
N VAL A 36 14.24 -1.42 10.90
CA VAL A 36 13.44 -0.62 11.83
C VAL A 36 13.38 -1.34 13.16
N VAL A 37 13.96 -0.73 14.18
CA VAL A 37 13.95 -1.27 15.53
C VAL A 37 12.60 -0.97 16.17
N GLY A 38 11.80 -2.01 16.39
CA GLY A 38 10.54 -1.91 17.11
C GLY A 38 9.26 -2.09 16.27
N ALA A 39 9.35 -2.12 14.94
CA ALA A 39 8.19 -2.52 14.12
C ALA A 39 8.30 -4.02 13.78
N SER A 40 7.30 -4.80 14.12
CA SER A 40 7.32 -6.25 13.86
C SER A 40 6.80 -6.62 12.47
N THR A 41 5.96 -5.78 11.88
CA THR A 41 5.45 -5.98 10.52
C THR A 41 6.39 -5.29 9.52
N ASN A 42 7.63 -5.67 9.52
CA ASN A 42 8.51 -5.44 8.39
C ASN A 42 8.34 -6.63 7.46
N LEU A 43 7.40 -6.50 6.55
CA LEU A 43 7.18 -7.44 5.47
C LEU A 43 8.01 -6.98 4.27
N SER A 44 8.81 -7.87 3.72
CA SER A 44 9.48 -7.64 2.45
C SER A 44 9.05 -8.74 1.49
N ILE A 45 8.42 -8.35 0.38
CA ILE A 45 7.97 -9.24 -0.71
C ILE A 45 8.94 -9.05 -1.87
N THR A 46 9.46 -10.13 -2.41
CA THR A 46 10.43 -10.11 -3.51
C THR A 46 9.77 -10.36 -4.86
N ALA A 47 10.47 -10.05 -5.95
CA ALA A 47 10.01 -10.38 -7.30
C ALA A 47 9.72 -11.87 -7.47
N GLN A 48 10.44 -12.76 -6.78
CA GLN A 48 10.20 -14.20 -6.85
C GLN A 48 8.87 -14.59 -6.23
N ASP A 49 8.52 -14.01 -5.07
CA ASP A 49 7.24 -14.26 -4.39
C ASP A 49 6.07 -13.82 -5.29
N ILE A 50 6.18 -12.63 -5.91
CA ILE A 50 5.19 -12.09 -6.84
C ILE A 50 5.01 -13.01 -8.08
N GLU A 51 6.11 -13.49 -8.65
CA GLU A 51 6.09 -14.29 -9.89
C GLU A 51 5.52 -15.69 -9.66
N GLN A 52 5.73 -16.29 -8.47
CA GLN A 52 5.21 -17.62 -8.11
C GLN A 52 3.68 -17.68 -8.15
N PHE A 53 3.00 -16.69 -7.61
CA PHE A 53 1.53 -16.62 -7.61
C PHE A 53 0.94 -16.14 -8.92
N GLN A 54 1.77 -15.68 -9.87
CA GLN A 54 1.31 -14.99 -11.07
C GLN A 54 0.39 -13.83 -10.68
N ALA A 55 0.86 -13.01 -9.72
CA ALA A 55 0.10 -11.89 -9.21
C ALA A 55 -0.40 -11.01 -10.35
N ASN A 56 -1.70 -10.73 -10.37
CA ASN A 56 -2.34 -9.91 -11.37
C ASN A 56 -2.68 -8.51 -10.85
N ASP A 57 -2.82 -8.38 -9.55
CA ASP A 57 -3.16 -7.13 -8.86
C ASP A 57 -2.55 -7.06 -7.45
N LEU A 58 -2.92 -6.03 -6.69
CA LEU A 58 -2.42 -5.83 -5.32
C LEU A 58 -2.92 -6.91 -4.34
N ALA A 59 -4.14 -7.43 -4.52
CA ALA A 59 -4.68 -8.48 -3.65
C ALA A 59 -3.84 -9.75 -3.76
N ASP A 60 -3.41 -10.10 -4.97
CA ASP A 60 -2.52 -11.23 -5.19
C ASP A 60 -1.13 -11.01 -4.58
N VAL A 61 -0.60 -9.78 -4.68
CA VAL A 61 0.72 -9.41 -4.15
C VAL A 61 0.79 -9.62 -2.64
N PHE A 62 -0.27 -9.28 -1.90
CA PHE A 62 -0.30 -9.37 -0.44
C PHE A 62 -0.96 -10.66 0.09
N ARG A 63 -1.26 -11.62 -0.76
CA ARG A 63 -2.01 -12.85 -0.43
C ARG A 63 -1.43 -13.67 0.73
N GLU A 64 -0.12 -13.69 0.90
CA GLU A 64 0.56 -14.40 1.99
C GLU A 64 0.70 -13.58 3.27
N SER A 65 0.20 -12.35 3.30
CA SER A 65 0.39 -11.42 4.41
C SER A 65 -0.86 -11.35 5.27
N PRO A 66 -0.90 -11.95 6.47
CA PRO A 66 -2.12 -11.94 7.28
C PRO A 66 -2.47 -10.56 7.86
N SER A 67 -1.49 -9.65 8.00
CA SER A 67 -1.66 -8.30 8.55
C SER A 67 -1.86 -7.21 7.51
N VAL A 68 -1.72 -7.57 6.22
CA VAL A 68 -2.01 -6.67 5.09
C VAL A 68 -3.15 -7.27 4.29
N SER A 69 -4.17 -6.50 4.01
CA SER A 69 -5.28 -6.92 3.17
C SER A 69 -5.56 -5.89 2.08
N VAL A 70 -6.17 -6.35 1.01
CA VAL A 70 -6.57 -5.49 -0.12
C VAL A 70 -8.04 -5.74 -0.38
N GLY A 71 -8.83 -4.69 -0.33
CA GLY A 71 -10.26 -4.74 -0.65
C GLY A 71 -10.55 -4.06 -1.97
N GLY A 72 -11.64 -4.48 -2.60
CA GLY A 72 -12.09 -3.99 -3.90
C GLY A 72 -11.77 -4.95 -5.04
N SER A 73 -12.82 -5.45 -5.70
CA SER A 73 -12.74 -6.39 -6.81
C SER A 73 -12.35 -5.75 -8.14
N VAL A 74 -12.37 -4.42 -8.23
CA VAL A 74 -11.98 -3.65 -9.44
C VAL A 74 -10.60 -3.04 -9.20
N GLY A 75 -9.67 -3.19 -10.15
CA GLY A 75 -8.30 -2.69 -10.02
C GLY A 75 -8.21 -1.22 -9.62
N VAL A 76 -8.98 -0.35 -10.26
CA VAL A 76 -9.07 1.09 -9.94
C VAL A 76 -9.60 1.37 -8.54
N ALA A 77 -10.32 0.44 -7.92
CA ALA A 77 -10.94 0.60 -6.60
C ALA A 77 -10.20 -0.15 -5.47
N GLN A 78 -9.09 -0.83 -5.77
CA GLN A 78 -8.34 -1.58 -4.76
C GLN A 78 -7.68 -0.64 -3.75
N LYS A 79 -7.89 -0.93 -2.47
CA LYS A 79 -7.33 -0.21 -1.33
C LYS A 79 -6.53 -1.15 -0.44
N ILE A 80 -5.41 -0.68 0.07
CA ILE A 80 -4.54 -1.46 0.95
C ILE A 80 -4.86 -1.11 2.41
N TYR A 81 -4.98 -2.13 3.24
CA TYR A 81 -5.17 -1.99 4.67
C TYR A 81 -4.01 -2.66 5.41
N VAL A 82 -3.35 -1.92 6.29
CA VAL A 82 -2.29 -2.43 7.15
C VAL A 82 -2.77 -2.33 8.59
N ARG A 83 -2.85 -3.47 9.29
CA ARG A 83 -3.43 -3.53 10.64
C ARG A 83 -4.83 -2.88 10.72
N GLY A 84 -5.63 -3.09 9.67
CA GLY A 84 -7.00 -2.57 9.55
C GLY A 84 -7.11 -1.06 9.24
N LEU A 85 -6.02 -0.31 9.26
CA LEU A 85 -5.99 1.09 8.82
C LEU A 85 -5.84 1.18 7.31
N GLU A 86 -6.62 2.05 6.66
CA GLU A 86 -6.56 2.26 5.21
C GLU A 86 -5.28 2.98 4.80
N ASP A 87 -4.85 2.80 3.56
CA ASP A 87 -3.64 3.40 3.02
C ASP A 87 -3.64 4.94 3.04
N ALA A 88 -4.78 5.57 3.28
CA ALA A 88 -4.88 7.01 3.57
C ALA A 88 -4.04 7.43 4.80
N TYR A 89 -3.75 6.51 5.71
CA TYR A 89 -2.88 6.74 6.88
C TYR A 89 -1.41 6.35 6.65
N LEU A 90 -1.09 5.80 5.48
CA LEU A 90 0.23 5.28 5.17
C LEU A 90 1.00 6.24 4.25
N ASN A 91 2.31 6.25 4.38
CA ASN A 91 3.17 6.82 3.36
C ASN A 91 3.46 5.75 2.29
N VAL A 92 2.89 5.89 1.10
CA VAL A 92 3.04 4.95 -0.02
C VAL A 92 3.93 5.55 -1.09
N THR A 93 5.01 4.86 -1.45
CA THR A 93 5.97 5.33 -2.46
C THR A 93 6.27 4.29 -3.53
N VAL A 94 6.53 4.75 -4.76
CA VAL A 94 7.07 3.95 -5.88
C VAL A 94 8.42 4.56 -6.28
N ASP A 95 9.51 3.81 -6.15
CA ASP A 95 10.88 4.29 -6.36
C ASP A 95 11.19 5.61 -5.61
N GLY A 96 10.55 5.84 -4.45
CA GLY A 96 10.66 7.04 -3.65
C GLY A 96 9.71 8.19 -4.03
N ALA A 97 9.00 8.11 -5.15
CA ALA A 97 7.92 9.03 -5.49
C ALA A 97 6.68 8.76 -4.65
N GLN A 98 6.26 9.72 -3.87
CA GLN A 98 5.07 9.57 -3.04
C GLN A 98 3.81 9.48 -3.90
N GLN A 99 2.99 8.50 -3.60
CA GLN A 99 1.66 8.33 -4.16
C GLN A 99 0.69 9.02 -3.21
N THR A 100 0.15 10.14 -3.66
CA THR A 100 -0.73 10.98 -2.84
C THR A 100 -2.09 10.31 -2.64
N SER A 101 -2.86 10.77 -1.68
CA SER A 101 -4.18 10.23 -1.35
C SER A 101 -5.13 10.20 -2.55
N THR A 102 -6.18 9.43 -2.41
CA THR A 102 -7.13 9.13 -3.48
C THR A 102 -7.81 10.38 -4.04
N LEU A 103 -7.93 10.45 -5.35
CA LEU A 103 -8.76 11.46 -6.04
C LEU A 103 -10.22 11.42 -5.63
N PHE A 104 -10.69 10.25 -5.30
CA PHE A 104 -12.06 9.95 -4.94
C PHE A 104 -12.06 8.80 -3.93
N HIS A 105 -12.77 8.93 -2.83
CA HIS A 105 -12.77 7.91 -1.78
C HIS A 105 -13.28 6.52 -2.22
N HIS A 106 -13.89 6.41 -3.40
CA HIS A 106 -14.32 5.15 -4.01
C HIS A 106 -13.30 4.55 -4.99
N ILE A 107 -12.12 5.15 -5.15
CA ILE A 107 -11.00 4.58 -5.93
C ILE A 107 -9.77 4.38 -5.07
N GLY A 108 -8.88 3.51 -5.51
CA GLY A 108 -7.60 3.24 -4.83
C GLY A 108 -6.56 4.32 -5.09
N ARG A 109 -5.57 4.38 -4.21
CA ARG A 109 -4.45 5.32 -4.30
C ARG A 109 -3.43 4.89 -5.34
N VAL A 110 -3.16 3.60 -5.42
CA VAL A 110 -2.10 3.04 -6.26
C VAL A 110 -2.59 1.80 -6.98
N THR A 111 -2.34 1.76 -8.27
CA THR A 111 -2.42 0.55 -9.09
C THR A 111 -1.05 0.30 -9.66
N LEU A 112 -0.57 -0.94 -9.61
CA LEU A 112 0.78 -1.32 -10.00
C LEU A 112 0.73 -2.56 -10.89
N ASP A 113 1.71 -2.69 -11.78
CA ASP A 113 1.96 -3.93 -12.49
C ASP A 113 2.94 -4.78 -11.67
N PRO A 114 2.51 -5.94 -11.13
CA PRO A 114 3.36 -6.78 -10.31
C PRO A 114 4.64 -7.25 -11.03
N ASP A 115 4.61 -7.42 -12.35
CA ASP A 115 5.77 -7.88 -13.13
C ASP A 115 6.93 -6.86 -13.14
N LEU A 116 6.65 -5.57 -12.90
CA LEU A 116 7.66 -4.51 -12.77
C LEU A 116 8.37 -4.48 -11.42
N LEU A 117 7.75 -5.05 -10.38
CA LEU A 117 8.25 -4.90 -9.03
C LEU A 117 9.40 -5.86 -8.75
N LYS A 118 10.44 -5.38 -8.08
CA LYS A 118 11.52 -6.20 -7.54
C LYS A 118 11.44 -6.42 -6.05
N GLN A 119 10.84 -5.47 -5.33
CA GLN A 119 10.70 -5.52 -3.88
C GLN A 119 9.57 -4.62 -3.40
N ILE A 120 8.88 -5.07 -2.36
CA ILE A 120 7.90 -4.28 -1.62
C ILE A 120 8.25 -4.39 -0.14
N ASP A 121 8.40 -3.25 0.53
CA ASP A 121 8.66 -3.17 1.95
C ASP A 121 7.46 -2.53 2.65
N VAL A 122 6.87 -3.23 3.61
CA VAL A 122 5.75 -2.73 4.43
C VAL A 122 6.23 -2.55 5.86
N GLN A 123 6.04 -1.36 6.39
CA GLN A 123 6.24 -1.02 7.78
C GLN A 123 4.91 -0.60 8.38
N ALA A 124 4.43 -1.31 9.38
CA ALA A 124 3.18 -0.98 10.07
C ALA A 124 3.42 -0.13 11.31
N GLY A 125 2.44 0.72 11.61
CA GLY A 125 2.48 1.66 12.74
C GLY A 125 3.37 2.86 12.48
N ALA A 126 3.22 3.91 13.30
CA ALA A 126 4.11 5.05 13.27
C ALA A 126 5.54 4.59 13.53
N GLY A 127 6.41 4.88 12.59
CA GLY A 127 7.75 4.32 12.53
C GLY A 127 8.84 5.34 12.85
N GLU A 128 9.92 5.24 12.08
CA GLU A 128 11.07 6.12 12.21
C GLU A 128 10.82 7.50 11.61
N ALA A 129 11.63 8.47 12.01
CA ALA A 129 11.61 9.83 11.47
C ALA A 129 11.83 9.88 9.94
N THR A 130 12.44 8.83 9.39
CA THR A 130 12.72 8.62 7.95
C THR A 130 11.52 8.09 7.15
N SER A 131 10.40 7.75 7.81
CA SER A 131 9.21 7.18 7.13
C SER A 131 8.45 8.20 6.28
N GLY A 132 8.80 9.48 6.36
CA GLY A 132 8.20 10.58 5.64
C GLY A 132 7.09 11.30 6.39
N PRO A 133 6.61 12.45 5.88
CA PRO A 133 5.55 13.22 6.50
C PRO A 133 4.23 12.45 6.44
N GLY A 134 3.42 12.57 7.49
CA GLY A 134 2.08 11.97 7.54
C GLY A 134 2.04 10.44 7.67
N ALA A 135 3.16 9.76 7.91
CA ALA A 135 3.25 8.31 8.08
C ALA A 135 2.74 7.87 9.47
N ILE A 136 1.47 8.17 9.79
CA ILE A 136 0.90 7.88 11.11
C ILE A 136 0.43 6.43 11.25
N GLY A 137 0.06 5.76 10.15
CA GLY A 137 -0.29 4.34 10.11
C GLY A 137 0.86 3.43 9.63
N GLY A 138 1.96 4.02 9.13
CA GLY A 138 3.10 3.27 8.59
C GLY A 138 3.52 3.69 7.20
N SER A 139 4.25 2.82 6.50
CA SER A 139 4.69 3.07 5.12
C SER A 139 4.71 1.81 4.26
N ILE A 140 4.49 1.98 2.95
CA ILE A 140 4.67 0.96 1.92
C ILE A 140 5.60 1.51 0.85
N ARG A 141 6.66 0.78 0.54
CA ARG A 141 7.66 1.16 -0.45
C ARG A 141 7.72 0.11 -1.56
N PHE A 142 7.31 0.49 -2.75
CA PHE A 142 7.43 -0.31 -3.95
C PHE A 142 8.71 0.08 -4.68
N LYS A 143 9.51 -0.91 -5.07
CA LYS A 143 10.73 -0.72 -5.87
C LYS A 143 10.57 -1.43 -7.21
N THR A 144 10.85 -0.74 -8.30
CA THR A 144 10.80 -1.31 -9.65
C THR A 144 12.12 -1.94 -10.03
N LYS A 145 12.08 -2.87 -10.99
CA LYS A 145 13.27 -3.52 -11.56
C LYS A 145 14.15 -2.53 -12.33
N ASP A 146 15.45 -2.79 -12.32
CA ASP A 146 16.47 -2.18 -13.17
C ASP A 146 16.86 -3.14 -14.30
N ALA A 147 17.61 -2.65 -15.30
CA ALA A 147 18.15 -3.52 -16.36
C ALA A 147 19.06 -4.62 -15.81
N GLN A 148 19.82 -4.32 -14.77
CA GLN A 148 20.74 -5.25 -14.10
C GLN A 148 20.00 -6.38 -13.34
N ASP A 149 18.77 -6.14 -12.91
CA ASP A 149 17.94 -7.18 -12.25
C ASP A 149 17.49 -8.27 -13.24
N LEU A 150 17.53 -7.97 -14.55
CA LEU A 150 17.05 -8.84 -15.64
C LEU A 150 18.15 -9.47 -16.46
N LEU A 151 19.35 -8.85 -16.50
CA LEU A 151 20.50 -9.37 -17.25
C LEU A 151 21.12 -10.56 -16.53
N ALA A 152 21.38 -11.63 -17.27
CA ALA A 152 22.20 -12.72 -16.77
C ALA A 152 23.69 -12.35 -16.79
N ASP A 153 24.50 -13.11 -16.02
CA ASP A 153 25.94 -12.86 -15.92
C ASP A 153 26.62 -12.89 -17.33
N GLY A 154 27.22 -11.79 -17.69
CA GLY A 154 27.93 -11.60 -18.97
C GLY A 154 27.05 -11.19 -20.15
N GLU A 155 25.76 -11.07 -19.99
CA GLU A 155 24.86 -10.52 -20.99
C GLU A 155 24.97 -9.00 -21.09
N GLN A 156 24.93 -8.48 -22.31
CA GLN A 156 24.96 -7.04 -22.57
C GLN A 156 23.57 -6.47 -22.85
N PHE A 157 22.66 -7.27 -23.38
CA PHE A 157 21.26 -6.94 -23.60
C PHE A 157 20.42 -8.20 -23.70
N GLY A 158 19.16 -8.07 -23.37
CA GLY A 158 18.16 -9.13 -23.46
C GLY A 158 16.76 -8.56 -23.62
N GLY A 159 15.82 -9.46 -23.76
CA GLY A 159 14.40 -9.13 -23.77
C GLY A 159 13.59 -10.27 -23.21
N LYS A 160 12.42 -9.94 -22.65
CA LYS A 160 11.45 -10.93 -22.14
C LYS A 160 10.07 -10.58 -22.70
N VAL A 161 9.37 -11.57 -23.22
CA VAL A 161 7.95 -11.46 -23.57
C VAL A 161 7.16 -12.44 -22.72
N LYS A 162 5.99 -12.04 -22.26
CA LYS A 162 5.11 -12.86 -21.44
C LYS A 162 3.67 -12.75 -21.92
N ALA A 163 2.98 -13.85 -22.01
CA ALA A 163 1.56 -13.94 -22.26
C ALA A 163 0.90 -14.69 -21.09
N SER A 164 -0.15 -14.13 -20.52
CA SER A 164 -0.88 -14.73 -19.42
C SER A 164 -2.36 -14.80 -19.74
N TYR A 165 -2.98 -15.89 -19.32
CA TYR A 165 -4.42 -16.13 -19.39
C TYR A 165 -4.95 -16.36 -17.98
N PHE A 166 -6.03 -15.71 -17.64
CA PHE A 166 -6.75 -15.80 -16.38
C PHE A 166 -8.18 -16.23 -16.71
N SER A 167 -8.59 -17.40 -16.25
CA SER A 167 -9.88 -18.00 -16.66
C SER A 167 -11.09 -17.19 -16.18
N ASN A 168 -10.89 -16.38 -15.14
CA ASN A 168 -11.94 -15.55 -14.51
C ASN A 168 -11.70 -14.05 -14.66
N ASP A 169 -10.62 -13.64 -15.35
CA ASP A 169 -10.24 -12.22 -15.38
C ASP A 169 -9.78 -11.74 -16.78
N GLY A 170 -9.43 -12.63 -17.70
CA GLY A 170 -9.07 -12.22 -19.06
C GLY A 170 -7.63 -12.55 -19.48
N THR A 171 -6.92 -11.62 -20.12
CA THR A 171 -5.57 -11.82 -20.65
C THR A 171 -4.64 -10.66 -20.36
N ARG A 172 -3.34 -10.98 -20.23
CA ARG A 172 -2.25 -9.99 -20.14
C ARG A 172 -1.15 -10.33 -21.12
N TYR A 173 -0.62 -9.31 -21.78
CA TYR A 173 0.58 -9.40 -22.60
C TYR A 173 1.59 -8.38 -22.12
N SER A 174 2.83 -8.80 -21.91
CA SER A 174 3.91 -7.88 -21.56
C SER A 174 5.19 -8.15 -22.31
N GLY A 175 6.02 -7.12 -22.43
CA GLY A 175 7.32 -7.22 -23.03
C GLY A 175 8.31 -6.25 -22.42
N SER A 176 9.53 -6.71 -22.19
CA SER A 176 10.65 -5.88 -21.76
C SER A 176 11.84 -6.00 -22.70
N LEU A 177 12.55 -4.89 -22.88
CA LEU A 177 13.86 -4.83 -23.51
C LEU A 177 14.80 -4.16 -22.52
N TYR A 178 15.94 -4.79 -22.27
CA TYR A 178 16.88 -4.30 -21.29
C TYR A 178 18.32 -4.55 -21.75
N GLY A 179 19.23 -3.69 -21.32
CA GLY A 179 20.62 -3.86 -21.69
C GLY A 179 21.53 -2.78 -21.14
N ASN A 180 22.83 -3.05 -21.24
CA ASN A 180 23.87 -2.13 -20.87
C ASN A 180 24.13 -1.13 -22.02
N LEU A 181 23.88 0.18 -21.79
CA LEU A 181 24.25 1.25 -22.70
C LEU A 181 25.77 1.52 -22.69
N SER A 182 26.41 1.21 -21.56
CA SER A 182 27.86 1.26 -21.33
C SER A 182 28.22 0.28 -20.21
N ASP A 183 29.48 0.20 -19.83
CA ASP A 183 29.92 -0.67 -18.72
C ASP A 183 29.28 -0.30 -17.37
N THR A 184 28.71 0.90 -17.25
CA THR A 184 28.15 1.42 -15.98
C THR A 184 26.70 1.87 -16.08
N TRP A 185 26.09 1.90 -17.27
CA TRP A 185 24.71 2.33 -17.48
C TRP A 185 23.84 1.26 -18.09
N GLY A 186 22.70 1.01 -17.49
CA GLY A 186 21.63 0.15 -17.99
C GLY A 186 20.40 0.93 -18.43
N LEU A 187 19.63 0.34 -19.34
CA LEU A 187 18.33 0.83 -19.80
C LEU A 187 17.33 -0.33 -19.79
N LEU A 188 16.18 -0.11 -19.17
CA LEU A 188 15.01 -0.99 -19.19
C LEU A 188 13.85 -0.23 -19.84
N GLY A 189 13.22 -0.85 -20.82
CA GLY A 189 11.91 -0.48 -21.34
C GLY A 189 10.94 -1.63 -21.13
N TYR A 190 9.75 -1.35 -20.62
CA TYR A 190 8.71 -2.33 -20.35
C TYR A 190 7.36 -1.79 -20.83
N TYR A 191 6.55 -2.67 -21.42
CA TYR A 191 5.17 -2.38 -21.79
C TYR A 191 4.29 -3.57 -21.40
N SER A 192 3.11 -3.30 -20.87
CA SER A 192 2.08 -4.32 -20.64
C SER A 192 0.71 -3.80 -21.05
N THR A 193 -0.14 -4.73 -21.49
CA THR A 193 -1.56 -4.50 -21.73
C THR A 193 -2.37 -5.64 -21.11
N VAL A 194 -3.49 -5.29 -20.50
CA VAL A 194 -4.40 -6.22 -19.82
C VAL A 194 -5.80 -5.97 -20.37
N ASP A 195 -6.47 -7.02 -20.77
CA ASP A 195 -7.88 -7.01 -21.17
C ASP A 195 -8.64 -7.88 -20.15
N ARG A 196 -9.47 -7.26 -19.34
CA ARG A 196 -10.26 -7.89 -18.28
C ARG A 196 -11.73 -7.93 -18.62
N ASP A 197 -12.31 -9.10 -18.52
CA ASP A 197 -13.75 -9.32 -18.52
C ASP A 197 -14.37 -9.04 -17.15
N ASP A 198 -15.71 -8.89 -17.10
CA ASP A 198 -16.41 -8.97 -15.81
C ASP A 198 -16.19 -10.36 -15.21
N MET A 199 -15.65 -10.40 -13.97
CA MET A 199 -15.37 -11.66 -13.30
C MET A 199 -16.64 -12.39 -12.86
N GLU A 200 -16.53 -13.69 -12.60
CA GLU A 200 -17.56 -14.53 -12.00
C GLU A 200 -17.19 -14.86 -10.56
N ASP A 201 -18.17 -14.82 -9.68
CA ASP A 201 -18.00 -15.21 -8.27
C ASP A 201 -18.02 -16.74 -8.08
N GLY A 202 -17.90 -17.23 -6.83
CA GLY A 202 -17.89 -18.65 -6.51
C GLY A 202 -19.19 -19.41 -6.79
N ASN A 203 -20.27 -18.73 -7.15
CA ASN A 203 -21.52 -19.35 -7.64
C ASN A 203 -21.59 -19.35 -9.17
N GLY A 204 -20.65 -18.71 -9.86
CA GLY A 204 -20.69 -18.46 -11.30
C GLY A 204 -21.61 -17.28 -11.68
N ASP A 205 -21.97 -16.43 -10.73
CA ASP A 205 -22.71 -15.22 -10.99
C ASP A 205 -21.73 -14.09 -11.39
N LYS A 206 -22.12 -13.29 -12.39
CA LYS A 206 -21.29 -12.20 -12.91
C LYS A 206 -21.20 -11.05 -11.91
N VAL A 207 -20.00 -10.59 -11.64
CA VAL A 207 -19.72 -9.38 -10.85
C VAL A 207 -19.58 -8.21 -11.81
N TYR A 208 -20.67 -7.47 -12.01
CA TYR A 208 -20.76 -6.40 -13.01
C TYR A 208 -19.88 -5.20 -12.68
N GLY A 209 -19.30 -4.60 -13.73
CA GLY A 209 -18.48 -3.40 -13.62
C GLY A 209 -17.05 -3.70 -13.16
N THR A 210 -16.58 -4.95 -13.33
CA THR A 210 -15.19 -5.36 -13.05
C THR A 210 -14.35 -5.45 -14.32
N ALA A 211 -14.98 -5.36 -15.51
CA ALA A 211 -14.29 -5.34 -16.79
C ALA A 211 -13.48 -4.05 -16.97
N ALA A 212 -12.24 -4.15 -17.40
CA ALA A 212 -11.35 -3.01 -17.66
C ALA A 212 -10.18 -3.36 -18.58
N ASP A 213 -9.78 -2.40 -19.40
CA ASP A 213 -8.55 -2.44 -20.18
C ASP A 213 -7.47 -1.63 -19.45
N GLN A 214 -6.23 -2.15 -19.38
CA GLN A 214 -5.11 -1.46 -18.76
C GLN A 214 -3.91 -1.45 -19.70
N ASP A 215 -3.27 -0.30 -19.80
CA ASP A 215 -2.01 -0.12 -20.51
C ASP A 215 -0.96 0.50 -19.59
N LEU A 216 0.28 0.02 -19.66
CA LEU A 216 1.39 0.56 -18.91
C LEU A 216 2.65 0.62 -19.77
N LEU A 217 3.29 1.78 -19.80
CA LEU A 217 4.62 1.99 -20.35
C LEU A 217 5.57 2.43 -19.23
N PHE A 218 6.71 1.75 -19.13
CA PHE A 218 7.76 2.10 -18.17
C PHE A 218 9.12 2.13 -18.85
N VAL A 219 9.91 3.15 -18.53
CA VAL A 219 11.30 3.27 -18.98
C VAL A 219 12.17 3.69 -17.81
N LYS A 220 13.28 2.98 -17.57
CA LYS A 220 14.22 3.30 -16.51
C LYS A 220 15.65 3.21 -17.02
N ALA A 221 16.41 4.28 -16.82
CA ALA A 221 17.85 4.34 -17.09
C ALA A 221 18.58 4.54 -15.77
N SER A 222 19.53 3.66 -15.46
CA SER A 222 20.26 3.70 -14.20
C SER A 222 21.73 3.35 -14.38
N GLY A 223 22.61 3.97 -13.57
CA GLY A 223 24.03 3.68 -13.63
C GLY A 223 24.91 4.68 -12.91
N GLU A 224 26.22 4.41 -12.95
CA GLU A 224 27.22 5.30 -12.40
C GLU A 224 27.56 6.45 -13.36
N LEU A 225 27.40 7.70 -12.88
CA LEU A 225 27.89 8.90 -13.57
C LEU A 225 29.41 8.99 -13.51
N THR A 226 29.94 8.73 -12.33
CA THR A 226 31.36 8.59 -12.03
C THR A 226 31.48 7.65 -10.86
N LYS A 227 32.69 7.16 -10.54
CA LYS A 227 32.94 6.34 -9.36
C LYS A 227 32.30 6.98 -8.10
N HIS A 228 31.48 6.23 -7.39
CA HIS A 228 30.70 6.65 -6.21
C HIS A 228 29.52 7.59 -6.47
N HIS A 229 29.16 7.88 -7.72
CA HIS A 229 27.98 8.69 -8.06
C HIS A 229 27.04 7.86 -8.91
N TYR A 230 25.91 7.50 -8.39
CA TYR A 230 24.88 6.72 -9.07
C TYR A 230 23.67 7.62 -9.40
N LEU A 231 23.05 7.43 -10.56
CA LEU A 231 21.84 8.12 -10.96
C LEU A 231 20.86 7.10 -11.58
N SER A 232 19.60 7.19 -11.18
CA SER A 232 18.49 6.48 -11.81
C SER A 232 17.41 7.49 -12.24
N LEU A 233 16.91 7.32 -13.45
CA LEU A 233 15.81 8.12 -14.00
C LEU A 233 14.74 7.17 -14.49
N SER A 234 13.50 7.35 -14.06
CA SER A 234 12.37 6.53 -14.52
C SER A 234 11.18 7.38 -14.95
N VAL A 235 10.41 6.83 -15.87
CA VAL A 235 9.13 7.34 -16.35
C VAL A 235 8.16 6.18 -16.39
N GLU A 236 7.00 6.36 -15.77
CA GLU A 236 5.87 5.45 -15.83
C GLU A 236 4.66 6.19 -16.39
N GLN A 237 3.95 5.61 -17.32
CA GLN A 237 2.66 6.05 -17.83
C GLN A 237 1.69 4.89 -17.77
N ARG A 238 0.56 5.10 -17.11
CA ARG A 238 -0.47 4.08 -16.92
C ARG A 238 -1.84 4.62 -17.23
N GLU A 239 -2.65 3.83 -17.90
CA GLU A 239 -4.05 4.08 -18.15
C GLU A 239 -4.88 2.85 -17.79
N GLU A 240 -6.10 3.07 -17.28
CA GLU A 240 -7.10 2.04 -17.05
C GLU A 240 -8.46 2.58 -17.50
N GLU A 241 -9.12 1.90 -18.43
CA GLU A 241 -10.41 2.29 -18.99
C GLU A 241 -11.43 1.18 -18.76
N GLY A 242 -12.66 1.54 -18.40
CA GLY A 242 -13.74 0.58 -18.20
C GLY A 242 -15.07 1.25 -18.08
N ALA A 243 -16.10 0.45 -17.85
CA ALA A 243 -17.43 0.94 -17.51
C ALA A 243 -17.72 0.58 -16.06
N PHE A 244 -17.61 1.57 -15.16
CA PHE A 244 -17.74 1.35 -13.73
C PHE A 244 -19.05 1.92 -13.18
N SER A 245 -19.42 1.49 -11.97
CA SER A 245 -20.40 2.19 -11.15
C SER A 245 -19.98 3.64 -10.93
N ALA A 246 -20.91 4.52 -10.60
CA ALA A 246 -20.59 5.86 -10.09
C ALA A 246 -19.67 5.79 -8.84
N ARG A 247 -19.69 4.69 -8.14
CA ARG A 247 -18.84 4.36 -6.98
C ARG A 247 -18.15 3.01 -7.24
N PRO A 248 -16.96 3.00 -7.84
CA PRO A 248 -16.32 1.77 -8.34
C PRO A 248 -16.12 0.66 -7.31
N ASN A 249 -15.96 1.00 -6.03
CA ASN A 249 -15.80 0.03 -4.94
C ASN A 249 -17.13 -0.55 -4.40
N TRP A 250 -18.28 -0.12 -4.91
CA TRP A 250 -19.57 -0.61 -4.48
C TRP A 250 -20.07 -1.76 -5.37
N VAL A 251 -20.94 -2.60 -4.78
CA VAL A 251 -21.60 -3.67 -5.53
C VAL A 251 -22.49 -3.10 -6.65
N VAL A 252 -22.38 -3.69 -7.82
CA VAL A 252 -23.23 -3.38 -8.98
C VAL A 252 -24.28 -4.47 -9.14
N LEU A 253 -25.56 -4.09 -9.09
CA LEU A 253 -26.65 -5.02 -9.34
C LEU A 253 -26.87 -5.19 -10.86
N GLU A 254 -27.37 -6.36 -11.27
CA GLU A 254 -27.73 -6.61 -12.66
C GLU A 254 -28.68 -5.52 -13.19
N GLY A 255 -28.28 -4.90 -14.31
CA GLY A 255 -29.04 -3.82 -14.95
C GLY A 255 -28.86 -2.43 -14.31
N ALA A 256 -28.01 -2.30 -13.28
CA ALA A 256 -27.61 -0.98 -12.78
C ALA A 256 -26.78 -0.23 -13.84
N PRO A 257 -26.85 1.11 -13.89
CA PRO A 257 -26.08 1.87 -14.86
C PRO A 257 -24.59 1.79 -14.59
N LEU A 258 -23.80 1.55 -15.64
CA LEU A 258 -22.38 1.66 -15.67
C LEU A 258 -21.97 2.85 -16.54
N TYR A 259 -20.91 3.54 -16.17
CA TYR A 259 -20.48 4.77 -16.82
C TYR A 259 -19.06 4.58 -17.39
N PRO A 260 -18.81 4.99 -18.64
CA PRO A 260 -17.46 5.03 -19.18
C PRO A 260 -16.54 5.83 -18.25
N SER A 261 -15.46 5.23 -17.85
CA SER A 261 -14.53 5.81 -16.89
C SER A 261 -13.08 5.55 -17.30
N LYS A 262 -12.21 6.47 -16.96
CA LYS A 262 -10.79 6.40 -17.25
C LYS A 262 -9.98 6.88 -16.04
N ALA A 263 -9.05 6.05 -15.60
CA ALA A 263 -8.02 6.43 -14.64
C ALA A 263 -6.66 6.50 -15.35
N SER A 264 -5.85 7.49 -15.03
CA SER A 264 -4.50 7.61 -15.56
C SER A 264 -3.51 8.04 -14.50
N ARG A 265 -2.23 7.65 -14.67
CA ARG A 265 -1.12 8.11 -13.83
C ARG A 265 0.15 8.21 -14.64
N ASP A 266 0.80 9.37 -14.55
CA ASP A 266 2.14 9.65 -15.07
C ASP A 266 3.09 9.92 -13.91
N THR A 267 4.21 9.19 -13.82
CA THR A 267 5.19 9.36 -12.74
C THR A 267 6.58 9.53 -13.34
N TYR A 268 7.30 10.54 -12.88
CA TYR A 268 8.68 10.83 -13.23
C TYR A 268 9.52 10.83 -11.96
N VAL A 269 10.61 10.04 -11.93
CA VAL A 269 11.48 9.95 -10.76
C VAL A 269 12.93 10.10 -11.14
N ALA A 270 13.67 10.84 -10.33
CA ALA A 270 15.13 10.93 -10.39
C ALA A 270 15.72 10.59 -9.03
N ASN A 271 16.51 9.53 -8.95
CA ASN A 271 17.22 9.10 -7.76
C ASN A 271 18.73 9.27 -7.96
N TYR A 272 19.34 10.00 -7.05
CA TYR A 272 20.79 10.21 -7.02
C TYR A 272 21.37 9.71 -5.73
N ARG A 273 22.51 9.02 -5.84
CA ARG A 273 23.27 8.46 -4.69
C ARG A 273 24.73 8.85 -4.84
N TRP A 274 25.33 9.35 -3.76
CA TRP A 274 26.73 9.71 -3.69
C TRP A 274 27.38 9.13 -2.44
N GLU A 275 28.31 8.22 -2.63
CA GLU A 275 29.14 7.65 -1.57
C GLU A 275 30.37 8.52 -1.35
N HIS A 276 30.50 9.11 -0.18
CA HIS A 276 31.61 9.98 0.16
C HIS A 276 32.30 9.50 1.45
N SER A 277 33.61 9.28 1.36
CA SER A 277 34.40 8.69 2.46
C SER A 277 34.37 9.46 3.80
N ALA A 278 34.06 10.75 3.79
CA ALA A 278 34.01 11.59 5.00
C ALA A 278 32.56 11.95 5.42
N LEU A 279 31.61 11.96 4.49
CA LEU A 279 30.21 12.37 4.76
C LEU A 279 29.27 11.18 4.81
N GLY A 280 29.71 10.00 4.40
CA GLY A 280 28.86 8.81 4.29
C GLY A 280 28.12 8.73 2.95
N LEU A 281 26.87 8.34 2.97
CA LEU A 281 26.00 8.15 1.82
C LEU A 281 25.00 9.29 1.74
N LEU A 282 25.08 10.12 0.68
CA LEU A 282 24.07 11.10 0.34
C LEU A 282 23.12 10.51 -0.70
N GLU A 283 21.84 10.56 -0.43
CA GLU A 283 20.76 10.17 -1.33
C GLU A 283 19.84 11.36 -1.58
N ALA A 284 19.38 11.52 -2.81
CA ALA A 284 18.42 12.54 -3.19
C ALA A 284 17.42 11.95 -4.18
N THR A 285 16.15 12.09 -3.88
CA THR A 285 15.04 11.73 -4.76
C THR A 285 14.31 13.00 -5.15
N ALA A 286 13.97 13.16 -6.42
CA ALA A 286 13.05 14.19 -6.91
C ALA A 286 12.01 13.53 -7.80
N TYR A 287 10.75 13.94 -7.67
CA TYR A 287 9.66 13.29 -8.39
C TYR A 287 8.54 14.27 -8.77
N SER A 288 7.78 13.85 -9.79
CA SER A 288 6.51 14.44 -10.18
C SER A 288 5.54 13.33 -10.55
N THR A 289 4.34 13.36 -9.99
CA THR A 289 3.27 12.42 -10.30
C THR A 289 2.01 13.21 -10.64
N SER A 290 1.36 12.84 -11.76
CA SER A 290 0.04 13.33 -12.13
C SER A 290 -0.91 12.15 -12.20
N SER A 291 -2.03 12.23 -11.47
CA SER A 291 -3.06 11.20 -11.46
C SER A 291 -4.40 11.82 -11.79
N ALA A 292 -5.18 11.20 -12.68
CA ALA A 292 -6.50 11.69 -13.04
C ALA A 292 -7.53 10.56 -13.06
N PHE A 293 -8.76 10.91 -12.72
CA PHE A 293 -9.93 10.04 -12.90
C PHE A 293 -11.05 10.81 -13.57
N ARG A 294 -11.58 10.26 -14.65
CA ARG A 294 -12.75 10.76 -15.34
C ARG A 294 -13.83 9.69 -15.33
N GLY A 295 -15.05 10.03 -14.95
CA GLY A 295 -16.14 9.06 -14.96
C GLY A 295 -17.40 9.55 -14.24
N GLY A 296 -18.25 8.58 -13.87
CA GLY A 296 -19.50 8.82 -13.19
C GLY A 296 -20.62 9.33 -14.08
N ARG A 297 -21.80 9.52 -13.49
CA ARG A 297 -23.04 9.87 -14.19
C ARG A 297 -22.97 11.19 -14.96
N PHE A 298 -22.17 12.13 -14.48
CA PHE A 298 -22.10 13.49 -15.03
C PHE A 298 -20.80 13.79 -15.76
N ASP A 299 -20.02 12.74 -16.07
CA ASP A 299 -18.71 12.88 -16.74
C ASP A 299 -17.81 13.90 -16.04
N TRP A 300 -17.47 13.62 -14.79
CA TRP A 300 -16.58 14.43 -14.00
C TRP A 300 -15.12 14.08 -14.25
N LEU A 301 -14.27 15.08 -14.10
CA LEU A 301 -12.82 14.93 -14.13
C LEU A 301 -12.23 15.43 -12.81
N ALA A 302 -11.33 14.64 -12.29
CA ALA A 302 -10.47 14.98 -11.18
C ALA A 302 -9.03 14.74 -11.52
N ASP A 303 -8.15 15.61 -11.12
CA ASP A 303 -6.71 15.44 -11.23
C ASP A 303 -5.99 15.86 -9.95
N ILE A 304 -4.91 15.14 -9.63
CA ILE A 304 -3.93 15.50 -8.61
C ILE A 304 -2.57 15.60 -9.28
N ASP A 305 -1.92 16.75 -9.11
CA ASP A 305 -0.52 16.94 -9.43
C ASP A 305 0.31 16.99 -8.14
N THR A 306 1.31 16.12 -8.04
CA THR A 306 2.23 16.03 -6.91
C THR A 306 3.65 16.28 -7.38
N VAL A 307 4.37 17.17 -6.69
CA VAL A 307 5.80 17.34 -6.86
C VAL A 307 6.51 17.28 -5.52
N GLY A 308 7.68 16.68 -5.49
CA GLY A 308 8.42 16.60 -4.24
C GLY A 308 9.88 16.19 -4.38
N PHE A 309 10.57 16.26 -3.25
CA PHE A 309 11.93 15.76 -3.11
C PHE A 309 12.19 15.24 -1.69
N ASP A 310 13.14 14.34 -1.57
CA ASP A 310 13.78 13.92 -0.32
C ASP A 310 15.30 14.01 -0.51
N ILE A 311 15.99 14.58 0.46
CA ILE A 311 17.46 14.62 0.49
C ILE A 311 17.89 14.14 1.85
N ARG A 312 18.62 13.03 1.91
CA ARG A 312 19.09 12.43 3.15
C ARG A 312 20.56 12.11 3.09
N ASN A 313 21.18 12.11 4.25
CA ASN A 313 22.56 11.65 4.42
C ASN A 313 22.61 10.57 5.50
N THR A 314 23.21 9.43 5.17
CA THR A 314 23.49 8.35 6.10
C THR A 314 24.98 8.35 6.45
N GLN A 315 25.29 8.49 7.72
CA GLN A 315 26.65 8.47 8.23
C GLN A 315 26.83 7.29 9.18
N GLU A 316 27.75 6.41 8.86
CA GLU A 316 28.06 5.25 9.67
C GLU A 316 29.36 5.44 10.45
N THR A 317 29.37 4.99 11.69
CA THR A 317 30.55 4.84 12.56
C THR A 317 30.55 3.40 13.09
N THR A 318 31.56 3.05 13.89
CA THR A 318 31.66 1.69 14.46
C THR A 318 30.39 1.26 15.22
N ASP A 319 29.79 2.18 15.98
CA ASP A 319 28.70 1.86 16.90
C ASP A 319 27.42 2.66 16.61
N HIS A 320 27.43 3.55 15.62
CA HIS A 320 26.29 4.43 15.34
C HIS A 320 26.06 4.58 13.84
N THR A 321 24.79 4.54 13.44
CA THR A 321 24.32 4.99 12.14
C THR A 321 23.41 6.19 12.36
N PHE A 322 23.70 7.31 11.70
CA PHE A 322 22.89 8.52 11.71
C PHE A 322 22.32 8.77 10.33
N VAL A 323 21.00 8.94 10.26
CA VAL A 323 20.30 9.36 9.05
C VAL A 323 19.63 10.70 9.33
N TYR A 324 19.92 11.71 8.53
CA TYR A 324 19.30 13.01 8.67
C TYR A 324 19.03 13.62 7.29
N GLY A 325 17.95 14.39 7.21
CA GLY A 325 17.52 14.90 5.92
C GLY A 325 16.41 15.92 5.98
N THR A 326 15.94 16.26 4.81
CA THR A 326 14.80 17.14 4.58
C THR A 326 14.02 16.64 3.39
N ASP A 327 12.71 16.73 3.47
CA ASP A 327 11.80 16.43 2.37
C ASP A 327 10.80 17.57 2.15
N TYR A 328 10.24 17.59 0.97
CA TYR A 328 9.18 18.52 0.59
C TYR A 328 8.21 17.82 -0.35
N ARG A 329 6.93 18.09 -0.16
CA ARG A 329 5.87 17.68 -1.08
C ARG A 329 4.88 18.83 -1.25
N LYS A 330 4.39 19.01 -2.47
CA LYS A 330 3.26 19.84 -2.80
C LYS A 330 2.29 19.04 -3.65
N ASP A 331 1.03 19.09 -3.28
CA ASP A 331 -0.08 18.44 -3.95
C ASP A 331 -1.10 19.50 -4.36
N GLU A 332 -1.59 19.42 -5.59
CA GLU A 332 -2.67 20.25 -6.12
C GLU A 332 -3.76 19.33 -6.66
N VAL A 333 -4.99 19.49 -6.20
CA VAL A 333 -6.15 18.77 -6.73
C VAL A 333 -7.13 19.73 -7.36
N GLN A 334 -7.67 19.36 -8.52
CA GLN A 334 -8.71 20.09 -9.19
C GLN A 334 -9.83 19.14 -9.62
N SER A 335 -11.05 19.64 -9.59
CA SER A 335 -12.18 18.85 -10.02
C SER A 335 -13.37 19.66 -10.50
N GLY A 336 -14.17 19.03 -11.37
CA GLY A 336 -15.38 19.60 -11.94
C GLY A 336 -15.90 18.75 -13.08
N PRO A 337 -17.00 19.21 -13.77
CA PRO A 337 -17.44 18.59 -15.01
C PRO A 337 -16.32 18.58 -16.05
N ALA A 338 -16.13 17.48 -16.78
CA ALA A 338 -15.02 17.32 -17.72
C ALA A 338 -14.98 18.41 -18.83
N ASP A 339 -16.13 18.95 -19.21
CA ASP A 339 -16.28 20.04 -20.18
C ASP A 339 -16.59 21.40 -19.53
N GLY A 340 -16.50 21.48 -18.18
CA GLY A 340 -16.90 22.64 -17.37
C GLY A 340 -15.76 23.38 -16.70
N ALA A 341 -16.13 24.31 -15.82
CA ALA A 341 -15.17 25.01 -14.97
C ALA A 341 -14.79 24.15 -13.77
N VAL A 342 -13.56 24.34 -13.27
CA VAL A 342 -13.12 23.77 -11.99
C VAL A 342 -14.05 24.25 -10.88
N GLN A 343 -14.63 23.32 -10.13
CA GLN A 343 -15.57 23.62 -9.05
C GLN A 343 -14.96 23.46 -7.66
N ASN A 344 -13.96 22.58 -7.52
CA ASN A 344 -13.20 22.44 -6.29
C ASN A 344 -11.70 22.43 -6.63
N SER A 345 -10.92 23.11 -5.80
CA SER A 345 -9.46 23.04 -5.84
C SER A 345 -8.91 23.00 -4.42
N GLU A 346 -7.93 22.10 -4.20
CA GLU A 346 -7.18 22.03 -2.96
C GLU A 346 -5.70 22.08 -3.27
N GLU A 347 -4.95 22.75 -2.43
CA GLU A 347 -3.51 22.78 -2.45
C GLU A 347 -3.00 22.41 -1.06
N SER A 348 -2.07 21.48 -0.98
CA SER A 348 -1.39 21.13 0.27
C SER A 348 0.11 21.11 0.04
N SER A 349 0.87 21.62 1.00
CA SER A 349 2.32 21.43 1.00
C SER A 349 2.83 21.05 2.38
N VAL A 350 3.90 20.27 2.41
CA VAL A 350 4.61 19.93 3.62
C VAL A 350 6.11 20.01 3.40
N ILE A 351 6.82 20.60 4.34
CA ILE A 351 8.27 20.57 4.43
C ILE A 351 8.68 19.94 5.75
N GLY A 352 9.55 18.93 5.70
CA GLY A 352 10.04 18.19 6.84
C GLY A 352 11.55 18.29 7.01
N ILE A 353 11.99 18.29 8.28
CA ILE A 353 13.39 18.10 8.66
C ILE A 353 13.44 16.98 9.68
N TYR A 354 14.31 16.01 9.49
CA TYR A 354 14.36 14.82 10.33
C TYR A 354 15.78 14.35 10.64
N ALA A 355 15.88 13.62 11.75
CA ALA A 355 17.09 12.91 12.14
C ALA A 355 16.71 11.61 12.85
N GLN A 356 17.38 10.52 12.50
CA GLN A 356 17.26 9.19 13.07
C GLN A 356 18.64 8.68 13.45
N ALA A 357 18.75 8.01 14.57
CA ALA A 357 19.99 7.38 15.01
C ALA A 357 19.73 5.93 15.42
N HIS A 358 20.64 5.06 15.03
CA HIS A 358 20.74 3.67 15.49
C HIS A 358 22.08 3.53 16.22
N SER A 359 22.06 3.12 17.48
CA SER A 359 23.22 3.11 18.35
C SER A 359 23.39 1.75 19.00
N GLN A 360 24.49 1.05 18.66
CA GLN A 360 24.88 -0.20 19.29
C GLN A 360 25.49 0.11 20.65
N ILE A 361 24.70 0.06 21.71
CA ILE A 361 25.15 0.41 23.08
C ILE A 361 26.02 -0.68 23.70
N THR A 362 25.66 -1.92 23.43
CA THR A 362 26.46 -3.12 23.74
C THR A 362 26.31 -4.11 22.57
N PRO A 363 27.14 -5.15 22.47
CA PRO A 363 26.97 -6.16 21.42
C PRO A 363 25.58 -6.80 21.37
N ALA A 364 24.79 -6.72 22.45
CA ALA A 364 23.47 -7.29 22.56
C ALA A 364 22.35 -6.23 22.55
N LEU A 365 22.65 -4.93 22.61
CA LEU A 365 21.65 -3.87 22.77
C LEU A 365 21.80 -2.79 21.70
N LEU A 366 20.81 -2.71 20.82
CA LEU A 366 20.65 -1.64 19.83
C LEU A 366 19.52 -0.70 20.27
N LEU A 367 19.79 0.60 20.26
CA LEU A 367 18.79 1.66 20.42
C LEU A 367 18.57 2.39 19.10
N SER A 368 17.32 2.64 18.78
CA SER A 368 16.89 3.53 17.70
C SER A 368 16.14 4.71 18.31
N TYR A 369 16.40 5.93 17.83
CA TYR A 369 15.67 7.11 18.26
C TYR A 369 15.72 8.18 17.19
N GLY A 370 14.61 8.91 17.04
CA GLY A 370 14.47 9.92 16.00
C GLY A 370 13.57 11.06 16.38
N LEU A 371 13.73 12.13 15.63
CA LEU A 371 12.94 13.36 15.72
C LEU A 371 12.67 13.88 14.32
N ARG A 372 11.44 14.36 14.12
CA ARG A 372 11.01 15.00 12.89
C ARG A 372 10.21 16.26 13.22
N TYR A 373 10.38 17.31 12.43
CA TYR A 373 9.59 18.51 12.44
C TYR A 373 8.99 18.73 11.06
N ASP A 374 7.68 18.91 10.98
CA ASP A 374 6.94 19.14 9.77
C ASP A 374 6.16 20.45 9.85
N SER A 375 6.15 21.21 8.76
CA SER A 375 5.31 22.38 8.58
C SER A 375 4.36 22.13 7.41
N TYR A 376 3.06 22.18 7.69
CA TYR A 376 1.97 21.95 6.75
C TYR A 376 1.29 23.25 6.39
N ASP A 377 0.95 23.41 5.12
CA ASP A 377 0.06 24.44 4.60
C ASP A 377 -1.03 23.77 3.78
N PHE A 378 -2.29 24.14 4.01
CA PHE A 378 -3.44 23.61 3.27
C PHE A 378 -4.35 24.75 2.87
N GLN A 379 -4.81 24.75 1.62
CA GLN A 379 -5.75 25.71 1.08
C GLN A 379 -6.83 25.00 0.26
N GLN A 380 -8.07 25.43 0.42
CA GLN A 380 -9.21 24.94 -0.33
C GLN A 380 -9.98 26.10 -0.90
N ARG A 381 -10.43 25.96 -2.15
CA ARG A 381 -11.39 26.87 -2.78
C ARG A 381 -12.48 26.07 -3.48
N ILE A 382 -13.71 26.39 -3.15
CA ILE A 382 -14.91 25.80 -3.70
C ILE A 382 -15.68 26.88 -4.45
N LEU A 383 -15.90 26.67 -5.76
CA LEU A 383 -16.67 27.55 -6.63
C LEU A 383 -17.86 26.77 -7.18
N LEU A 384 -19.05 27.02 -6.63
CA LEU A 384 -20.30 26.49 -7.16
C LEU A 384 -20.93 27.53 -8.08
N GLU A 385 -21.04 27.19 -9.36
CA GLU A 385 -21.85 27.95 -10.29
C GLU A 385 -23.36 27.71 -10.03
N GLU A 386 -24.20 28.68 -10.38
CA GLU A 386 -25.65 28.59 -10.19
C GLU A 386 -26.21 27.33 -10.87
N TYR A 387 -26.71 26.41 -10.07
CA TYR A 387 -27.44 25.23 -10.53
C TYR A 387 -28.85 25.25 -9.92
N TYR A 388 -29.88 25.15 -10.74
CA TYR A 388 -31.30 25.25 -10.35
C TYR A 388 -31.70 26.48 -9.51
N GLY A 389 -31.03 27.61 -9.72
CA GLY A 389 -31.38 28.88 -9.03
C GLY A 389 -30.73 29.07 -7.66
N THR A 390 -29.75 28.23 -7.33
CA THR A 390 -28.86 28.43 -6.16
C THR A 390 -27.79 29.48 -6.50
N PRO A 391 -27.53 30.48 -5.64
CA PRO A 391 -26.53 31.51 -5.94
C PRO A 391 -25.11 30.92 -6.00
N VAL A 392 -24.26 31.53 -6.82
CA VAL A 392 -22.82 31.23 -6.87
C VAL A 392 -22.24 31.32 -5.47
N THR A 393 -21.61 30.24 -5.02
CA THR A 393 -20.86 30.21 -3.75
C THR A 393 -19.38 30.14 -4.08
N ASP A 394 -18.61 31.12 -3.60
CA ASP A 394 -17.14 31.11 -3.63
C ASP A 394 -16.69 31.06 -2.17
N THR A 395 -16.21 29.90 -1.75
CA THR A 395 -15.75 29.67 -0.36
C THR A 395 -14.29 29.29 -0.37
N ALA A 396 -13.49 29.90 0.48
CA ALA A 396 -12.08 29.59 0.65
C ALA A 396 -11.77 29.31 2.12
N ALA A 397 -10.94 28.30 2.36
CA ALA A 397 -10.41 27.96 3.68
C ALA A 397 -8.91 27.71 3.60
N GLY A 398 -8.18 27.96 4.68
CA GLY A 398 -6.75 27.70 4.79
C GLY A 398 -6.38 27.29 6.21
N LEU A 399 -5.40 26.43 6.34
CA LEU A 399 -4.86 25.92 7.60
C LEU A 399 -3.33 25.87 7.52
N ASP A 400 -2.68 26.32 8.59
CA ASP A 400 -1.23 26.22 8.78
C ASP A 400 -0.95 25.45 10.07
N ASP A 401 -0.20 24.36 9.99
CA ASP A 401 0.14 23.52 11.14
C ASP A 401 1.65 23.28 11.22
N ASN A 402 2.16 23.17 12.45
CA ASN A 402 3.55 22.82 12.70
C ASN A 402 3.61 21.73 13.76
N GLU A 403 4.20 20.60 13.40
CA GLU A 403 4.15 19.41 14.22
C GLU A 403 5.53 18.78 14.47
N ILE A 404 5.67 18.13 15.61
CA ILE A 404 6.86 17.38 15.99
C ILE A 404 6.47 15.92 16.17
N SER A 405 7.21 15.05 15.51
CA SER A 405 7.13 13.61 15.65
C SER A 405 8.40 13.07 16.29
N LEU A 406 8.27 12.04 17.14
CA LEU A 406 9.41 11.41 17.82
C LEU A 406 9.22 9.90 17.89
N ASN A 407 10.33 9.19 17.88
CA ASN A 407 10.33 7.73 18.06
C ASN A 407 11.49 7.27 18.94
N ALA A 408 11.31 6.14 19.58
CA ALA A 408 12.35 5.42 20.29
C ALA A 408 12.11 3.91 20.21
N GLY A 409 13.14 3.15 19.92
CA GLY A 409 13.09 1.70 19.82
C GLY A 409 14.27 1.05 20.52
N LEU A 410 14.07 -0.18 20.97
CA LEU A 410 15.07 -1.00 21.61
C LEU A 410 15.01 -2.40 21.02
N SER A 411 16.16 -2.92 20.60
CA SER A 411 16.34 -4.32 20.24
C SER A 411 17.40 -4.94 21.14
N TYR A 412 17.01 -6.00 21.84
CA TYR A 412 17.87 -6.69 22.80
C TYR A 412 18.04 -8.17 22.42
N GLN A 413 19.24 -8.55 22.07
CA GLN A 413 19.63 -9.93 21.83
C GLN A 413 19.75 -10.66 23.16
N LEU A 414 18.67 -11.36 23.55
CA LEU A 414 18.58 -12.10 24.81
C LEU A 414 19.51 -13.33 24.81
N SER A 415 19.68 -13.96 23.64
CA SER A 415 20.58 -15.09 23.40
C SER A 415 20.93 -15.14 21.91
N ASP A 416 21.77 -16.10 21.50
CA ASP A 416 22.10 -16.31 20.08
C ASP A 416 20.89 -16.61 19.19
N THR A 417 19.75 -16.97 19.80
CA THR A 417 18.54 -17.37 19.08
C THR A 417 17.34 -16.45 19.34
N TRP A 418 17.35 -15.63 20.38
CA TRP A 418 16.23 -14.78 20.75
C TRP A 418 16.59 -13.31 20.74
N THR A 419 15.76 -12.52 20.07
CA THR A 419 15.80 -11.06 20.09
C THR A 419 14.46 -10.51 20.56
N LEU A 420 14.50 -9.56 21.49
CA LEU A 420 13.34 -8.85 22.01
C LEU A 420 13.32 -7.42 21.48
N GLY A 421 12.14 -6.93 21.08
CA GLY A 421 11.93 -5.58 20.59
C GLY A 421 10.93 -4.81 21.45
N LEU A 422 11.17 -3.51 21.64
CA LEU A 422 10.18 -2.55 22.14
C LEU A 422 10.24 -1.31 21.26
N GLY A 423 9.09 -0.79 20.85
CA GLY A 423 8.94 0.40 20.04
C GLY A 423 7.94 1.35 20.65
N PHE A 424 8.24 2.63 20.53
CA PHE A 424 7.36 3.76 20.83
C PHE A 424 7.51 4.78 19.72
N ALA A 425 6.39 5.30 19.21
CA ALA A 425 6.42 6.44 18.31
C ALA A 425 5.23 7.35 18.59
N GLN A 426 5.46 8.65 18.45
CA GLN A 426 4.43 9.66 18.39
C GLN A 426 4.65 10.46 17.10
N ALA A 427 3.68 10.45 16.21
CA ALA A 427 3.73 11.18 14.96
C ALA A 427 2.48 12.04 14.79
N ALA A 428 2.57 13.06 13.95
CA ALA A 428 1.47 13.95 13.67
C ALA A 428 1.34 14.20 12.17
N ARG A 429 0.11 14.54 11.73
CA ARG A 429 -0.23 14.87 10.36
C ARG A 429 -1.18 16.05 10.32
N GLY A 430 -0.81 17.10 9.57
CA GLY A 430 -1.70 18.20 9.25
C GLY A 430 -2.78 17.79 8.22
N LYS A 431 -3.71 18.68 7.92
CA LYS A 431 -4.67 18.44 6.83
C LYS A 431 -3.91 18.39 5.50
N GLU A 432 -4.07 17.28 4.80
CA GLU A 432 -3.57 17.06 3.45
C GLU A 432 -4.73 17.11 2.46
N ILE A 433 -4.41 17.16 1.14
CA ILE A 433 -5.44 16.99 0.12
C ILE A 433 -5.98 15.56 0.14
N GLY A 434 -7.06 15.38 -0.57
CA GLY A 434 -7.70 14.10 -0.75
C GLY A 434 -9.04 14.08 -0.03
N ASP A 435 -9.97 13.37 -0.60
CA ASP A 435 -11.36 13.26 -0.15
C ASP A 435 -12.18 14.58 -0.05
N GLY A 436 -11.52 15.74 -0.18
CA GLY A 436 -12.16 17.03 -0.45
C GLY A 436 -12.81 17.07 -1.80
N PHE A 437 -12.65 16.01 -2.51
CA PHE A 437 -13.14 15.77 -3.82
C PHE A 437 -14.24 14.72 -3.80
N THR A 438 -15.34 15.00 -3.19
CA THR A 438 -16.52 14.20 -3.38
C THR A 438 -17.18 14.60 -4.69
N ILE A 439 -16.80 13.92 -5.79
CA ILE A 439 -17.64 13.93 -6.98
C ILE A 439 -18.86 13.10 -6.65
N ASP A 440 -19.77 13.65 -5.89
CA ASP A 440 -20.97 12.92 -5.60
C ASP A 440 -22.11 13.39 -6.50
N GLU A 441 -22.86 12.43 -7.02
CA GLU A 441 -24.16 12.66 -7.63
C GLU A 441 -25.09 13.45 -6.71
N TYR A 442 -24.87 13.42 -5.40
CA TYR A 442 -25.67 14.06 -4.36
C TYR A 442 -25.39 15.55 -4.15
N LEU A 443 -24.26 16.08 -4.63
CA LEU A 443 -24.02 17.54 -4.63
C LEU A 443 -25.03 18.31 -5.49
N TYR A 444 -25.78 17.60 -6.35
CA TYR A 444 -26.85 18.18 -7.16
C TYR A 444 -28.08 18.61 -6.38
N ASP A 445 -28.32 18.08 -5.19
CA ASP A 445 -29.47 18.46 -4.37
C ASP A 445 -29.19 19.65 -3.44
N GLY A 446 -28.05 20.33 -3.58
CA GLY A 446 -27.69 21.50 -2.77
C GLY A 446 -27.18 21.13 -1.39
N GLU A 447 -26.75 19.90 -1.20
CA GLU A 447 -26.08 19.44 0.00
C GLU A 447 -24.59 19.74 -0.04
N ASP A 448 -24.02 19.96 1.11
CA ASP A 448 -22.83 20.71 1.41
C ASP A 448 -21.54 20.06 0.85
N ILE A 449 -20.76 20.80 0.08
CA ILE A 449 -19.39 20.44 -0.27
C ILE A 449 -18.55 20.44 1.01
N PRO A 450 -17.64 19.45 1.23
CA PRO A 450 -16.83 19.38 2.43
C PRO A 450 -15.98 20.64 2.60
N VAL A 451 -16.35 21.50 3.52
CA VAL A 451 -15.57 22.67 3.95
C VAL A 451 -14.72 22.27 5.14
N VAL A 452 -13.57 22.86 5.28
CA VAL A 452 -12.71 22.62 6.43
C VAL A 452 -13.21 23.39 7.64
N ALA A 453 -13.39 22.76 8.79
CA ALA A 453 -13.70 23.45 10.04
C ALA A 453 -12.56 24.39 10.43
N GLY A 454 -12.92 25.62 10.87
CA GLY A 454 -11.93 26.64 11.20
C GLY A 454 -11.11 26.37 12.47
N ASP A 455 -11.48 25.35 13.25
CA ASP A 455 -10.79 24.86 14.45
C ASP A 455 -10.24 23.44 14.30
N LEU A 456 -10.10 22.98 13.05
CA LEU A 456 -9.55 21.65 12.73
C LEU A 456 -8.12 21.54 13.28
N LYS A 457 -7.85 20.42 13.96
CA LYS A 457 -6.53 20.12 14.53
C LYS A 457 -5.84 19.04 13.72
N PRO A 458 -4.50 19.03 13.72
CA PRO A 458 -3.72 17.91 13.21
C PRO A 458 -4.04 16.59 13.92
N GLU A 459 -4.02 15.50 13.17
CA GLU A 459 -4.11 14.14 13.72
C GLU A 459 -2.81 13.78 14.43
N LYS A 460 -2.91 13.08 15.57
CA LYS A 460 -1.73 12.63 16.35
C LYS A 460 -1.85 11.17 16.68
N VAL A 461 -0.84 10.39 16.28
CA VAL A 461 -0.77 8.98 16.63
C VAL A 461 0.20 8.73 17.76
N THR A 462 -0.17 7.85 18.67
CA THR A 462 0.73 7.22 19.64
C THR A 462 0.77 5.72 19.36
N ASN A 463 1.93 5.19 19.01
CA ASN A 463 2.14 3.78 18.72
C ASN A 463 3.07 3.15 19.76
N ILE A 464 2.68 2.00 20.28
CA ILE A 464 3.48 1.17 21.19
C ILE A 464 3.47 -0.26 20.67
N GLU A 465 4.64 -0.88 20.63
CA GLU A 465 4.80 -2.25 20.16
C GLU A 465 5.83 -3.01 20.98
N ALA A 466 5.56 -4.28 21.25
CA ALA A 466 6.50 -5.23 21.82
C ALA A 466 6.59 -6.47 20.92
N SER A 467 7.83 -6.94 20.67
CA SER A 467 8.07 -8.08 19.81
C SER A 467 9.10 -9.05 20.37
N ALA A 468 9.02 -10.30 19.92
CA ALA A 468 10.02 -11.34 20.15
C ALA A 468 10.29 -12.09 18.85
N ALA A 469 11.55 -12.19 18.47
CA ALA A 469 11.99 -12.94 17.31
C ALA A 469 12.87 -14.11 17.75
N TYR A 470 12.64 -15.27 17.13
CA TYR A 470 13.43 -16.48 17.29
C TYR A 470 14.04 -16.87 15.96
N SER A 471 15.33 -17.12 15.92
CA SER A 471 16.02 -17.64 14.73
C SER A 471 17.04 -18.69 15.16
N ALA A 472 16.81 -19.93 14.76
CA ALA A 472 17.75 -21.02 14.99
C ALA A 472 17.60 -22.11 13.94
N ASN A 473 18.73 -22.61 13.43
CA ASN A 473 18.79 -23.60 12.38
C ASN A 473 17.92 -23.19 11.17
N ASN A 474 16.82 -23.91 10.97
CA ASN A 474 15.91 -23.71 9.83
C ASN A 474 14.57 -23.08 10.24
N LEU A 475 14.43 -22.65 11.50
CA LEU A 475 13.19 -22.06 12.03
C LEU A 475 13.40 -20.58 12.33
N GLU A 476 12.54 -19.76 11.75
CA GLU A 476 12.36 -18.37 12.11
C GLU A 476 10.94 -18.15 12.62
N ALA A 477 10.81 -17.45 13.73
CA ALA A 477 9.52 -17.11 14.31
C ALA A 477 9.54 -15.67 14.79
N ARG A 478 8.44 -14.94 14.54
CA ARG A 478 8.25 -13.60 15.06
C ARG A 478 6.86 -13.49 15.67
N PHE A 479 6.81 -12.86 16.82
CA PHE A 479 5.60 -12.54 17.55
C PHE A 479 5.60 -11.07 17.91
N SER A 480 4.46 -10.40 17.79
CA SER A 480 4.29 -9.03 18.23
C SER A 480 2.91 -8.75 18.79
N VAL A 481 2.86 -7.74 19.64
CA VAL A 481 1.65 -7.07 20.12
C VAL A 481 1.83 -5.58 19.95
N TYR A 482 0.76 -4.91 19.51
CA TYR A 482 0.81 -3.48 19.24
C TYR A 482 -0.49 -2.78 19.62
N GLN A 483 -0.38 -1.47 19.80
CA GLN A 483 -1.49 -0.55 19.92
C GLN A 483 -1.09 0.76 19.26
N SER A 484 -1.95 1.26 18.37
CA SER A 484 -1.87 2.58 17.74
C SER A 484 -3.14 3.34 18.04
N VAL A 485 -3.02 4.52 18.61
CA VAL A 485 -4.14 5.42 18.91
C VAL A 485 -3.94 6.71 18.14
N ILE A 486 -4.90 7.06 17.28
CA ILE A 486 -4.91 8.29 16.49
C ILE A 486 -5.93 9.23 17.11
N ASP A 487 -5.46 10.29 17.75
CA ASP A 487 -6.27 11.36 18.30
C ASP A 487 -6.65 12.38 17.23
N ASP A 488 -7.77 13.08 17.43
CA ASP A 488 -8.26 14.16 16.58
C ASP A 488 -8.43 13.73 15.10
N VAL A 489 -8.95 12.50 14.85
CA VAL A 489 -9.17 11.93 13.51
C VAL A 489 -9.95 12.89 12.62
N ILE A 490 -9.41 13.21 11.45
CA ILE A 490 -10.02 14.12 10.47
C ILE A 490 -10.89 13.30 9.52
N PHE A 491 -12.18 13.64 9.47
CA PHE A 491 -13.12 12.96 8.58
C PHE A 491 -14.20 13.93 8.08
N SER A 492 -14.68 13.70 6.86
CA SER A 492 -15.85 14.38 6.29
C SER A 492 -16.92 13.36 5.96
N GLY A 493 -18.16 13.61 6.19
CA GLY A 493 -19.23 12.77 5.67
C GLY A 493 -20.15 12.16 6.70
N TYR A 494 -19.78 12.06 7.96
CA TYR A 494 -20.70 11.58 8.97
C TYR A 494 -20.52 12.30 10.31
N PRO A 495 -21.59 12.77 11.01
CA PRO A 495 -23.00 12.70 10.62
C PRO A 495 -23.45 13.91 9.79
N GLY A 496 -23.74 13.70 8.51
CA GLY A 496 -24.58 14.57 7.70
C GLY A 496 -24.11 16.02 7.44
N ASN A 497 -22.93 16.39 7.86
CA ASN A 497 -22.34 17.69 7.59
C ASN A 497 -21.10 17.49 6.73
N ALA A 498 -21.16 17.95 5.52
CA ALA A 498 -20.02 17.99 4.60
C ALA A 498 -18.91 18.95 5.09
N VAL A 499 -18.46 18.79 6.33
CA VAL A 499 -17.40 19.59 6.93
C VAL A 499 -16.33 18.66 7.47
N TYR A 500 -15.09 18.84 7.04
CA TYR A 500 -13.95 18.17 7.67
C TYR A 500 -13.83 18.59 9.12
N ASN A 501 -14.04 17.66 10.02
CA ASN A 501 -13.98 17.82 11.45
C ASN A 501 -13.05 16.78 12.07
N ASN A 502 -12.58 17.06 13.27
CA ASN A 502 -12.00 16.03 14.13
C ASN A 502 -13.15 15.25 14.78
N ILE A 503 -13.34 14.00 14.37
CA ILE A 503 -14.53 13.22 14.75
C ILE A 503 -14.34 12.37 16.01
N GLY A 504 -13.12 12.16 16.48
CA GLY A 504 -12.85 11.31 17.63
C GLY A 504 -11.45 10.73 17.65
N GLU A 505 -11.33 9.59 18.31
CA GLU A 505 -10.11 8.80 18.48
C GLU A 505 -10.28 7.45 17.78
N LEU A 506 -9.32 7.10 16.91
CA LEU A 506 -9.27 5.81 16.19
C LEU A 506 -8.17 4.96 16.80
N GLU A 507 -8.52 3.78 17.29
CA GLU A 507 -7.59 2.80 17.83
C GLU A 507 -7.46 1.61 16.88
N SER A 508 -6.22 1.15 16.65
CA SER A 508 -5.91 -0.14 16.04
C SER A 508 -5.00 -0.90 16.99
N SER A 509 -5.42 -2.06 17.46
CA SER A 509 -4.63 -2.91 18.36
C SER A 509 -4.67 -4.36 17.93
N GLY A 510 -3.61 -5.13 18.25
CA GLY A 510 -3.59 -6.52 17.79
C GLY A 510 -2.36 -7.32 18.13
N VAL A 511 -2.39 -8.53 17.58
CA VAL A 511 -1.33 -9.55 17.72
C VAL A 511 -0.99 -10.12 16.36
N GLU A 512 0.29 -10.30 16.09
CA GLU A 512 0.82 -10.90 14.87
C GLU A 512 1.79 -12.02 15.20
N ILE A 513 1.73 -13.11 14.43
CA ILE A 513 2.64 -14.24 14.50
C ILE A 513 3.05 -14.62 13.08
N ASN A 514 4.36 -14.72 12.83
CA ASN A 514 4.89 -15.21 11.57
C ASN A 514 5.92 -16.29 11.85
N LEU A 515 5.83 -17.39 11.13
CA LEU A 515 6.69 -18.56 11.21
C LEU A 515 7.20 -18.92 9.81
N ALA A 516 8.49 -19.18 9.69
CA ALA A 516 9.07 -19.75 8.50
C ALA A 516 9.98 -20.93 8.89
N TYR A 517 9.83 -22.05 8.20
CA TYR A 517 10.61 -23.24 8.45
C TYR A 517 11.08 -23.87 7.14
N ARG A 518 12.40 -24.03 7.00
CA ARG A 518 13.01 -24.67 5.85
C ARG A 518 13.36 -26.12 6.15
N TRP A 519 12.76 -27.03 5.38
CA TRP A 519 13.04 -28.47 5.49
C TRP A 519 13.53 -29.01 4.15
N GLU A 520 14.86 -29.19 4.02
CA GLU A 520 15.50 -29.63 2.76
C GLU A 520 15.11 -28.73 1.57
N SER A 521 14.23 -29.23 0.71
CA SER A 521 13.71 -28.52 -0.48
C SER A 521 12.28 -28.00 -0.29
N VAL A 522 11.77 -27.98 0.93
CA VAL A 522 10.45 -27.47 1.28
C VAL A 522 10.60 -26.23 2.18
N ASP A 523 10.06 -25.12 1.76
CA ASP A 523 9.88 -23.93 2.58
C ASP A 523 8.43 -23.88 3.08
N ILE A 524 8.23 -23.81 4.39
CA ILE A 524 6.92 -23.79 5.05
C ILE A 524 6.79 -22.45 5.75
N TYR A 525 5.65 -21.80 5.57
CA TYR A 525 5.33 -20.56 6.28
C TYR A 525 3.96 -20.63 6.92
N ALA A 526 3.80 -19.92 8.02
CA ALA A 526 2.53 -19.73 8.70
C ALA A 526 2.44 -18.32 9.25
N GLY A 527 1.33 -17.67 9.04
CA GLY A 527 1.05 -16.33 9.54
C GLY A 527 -0.29 -16.29 10.27
N PHE A 528 -0.36 -15.45 11.29
CA PHE A 528 -1.58 -15.12 12.03
C PHE A 528 -1.62 -13.64 12.31
N SER A 529 -2.79 -13.01 12.12
CA SER A 529 -3.07 -11.66 12.53
C SER A 529 -4.45 -11.58 13.15
N SER A 530 -4.51 -10.93 14.31
CA SER A 530 -5.74 -10.49 14.95
C SER A 530 -5.66 -8.98 15.10
N VAL A 531 -6.62 -8.26 14.56
CA VAL A 531 -6.69 -6.81 14.61
C VAL A 531 -8.08 -6.36 15.07
N ASP A 532 -8.08 -5.39 15.97
CA ASP A 532 -9.27 -4.68 16.41
C ASP A 532 -9.12 -3.20 16.03
N VAL A 533 -10.08 -2.68 15.25
CA VAL A 533 -10.08 -1.29 14.78
C VAL A 533 -11.40 -0.65 15.19
N ALA A 534 -11.32 0.35 16.06
CA ALA A 534 -12.50 0.98 16.63
C ALA A 534 -12.36 2.51 16.73
N LEU A 535 -13.45 3.22 16.48
CA LEU A 535 -13.59 4.66 16.65
C LEU A 535 -14.33 4.97 17.96
N SER A 536 -13.73 5.84 18.78
CA SER A 536 -14.37 6.47 19.92
C SER A 536 -14.85 7.87 19.49
N PRO A 537 -16.13 8.04 19.08
CA PRO A 537 -16.59 9.25 18.45
C PRO A 537 -16.76 10.41 19.46
N ARG A 538 -16.57 11.63 19.01
CA ARG A 538 -16.88 12.84 19.80
C ARG A 538 -18.37 12.92 20.10
N SER A 539 -18.72 13.05 21.39
CA SER A 539 -20.11 13.06 21.87
C SER A 539 -20.93 14.30 21.46
N ASP A 540 -20.29 15.35 20.99
CA ASP A 540 -20.95 16.59 20.51
C ASP A 540 -21.33 16.53 19.03
N LEU A 541 -20.73 15.61 18.27
CA LEU A 541 -21.02 15.42 16.86
C LEU A 541 -22.05 14.30 16.63
N TYR A 542 -22.12 13.32 17.49
CA TYR A 542 -23.00 12.18 17.35
C TYR A 542 -24.12 12.21 18.38
N SER A 543 -25.36 12.03 17.94
CA SER A 543 -26.56 12.10 18.80
C SER A 543 -26.67 10.95 19.81
N VAL A 544 -25.83 9.93 19.68
CA VAL A 544 -25.86 8.73 20.51
C VAL A 544 -24.57 8.59 21.31
N PRO A 545 -24.62 8.33 22.61
CA PRO A 545 -23.43 8.24 23.47
C PRO A 545 -22.74 6.88 23.29
N TYR A 546 -22.15 6.65 22.11
CA TYR A 546 -21.33 5.46 21.88
C TYR A 546 -19.97 5.63 22.55
N LYS A 547 -19.49 4.56 23.16
CA LYS A 547 -18.14 4.54 23.72
C LYS A 547 -17.11 4.12 22.68
N SER A 548 -17.49 3.21 21.79
CA SER A 548 -16.66 2.68 20.73
C SER A 548 -17.54 2.08 19.65
N ILE A 549 -17.14 2.24 18.40
CA ILE A 549 -17.78 1.65 17.21
C ILE A 549 -16.72 1.02 16.34
N ASP A 550 -17.00 -0.18 15.82
CA ASP A 550 -16.14 -0.84 14.86
C ASP A 550 -16.17 -0.12 13.51
N ILE A 551 -15.05 -0.12 12.80
CA ILE A 551 -14.98 0.54 11.51
C ILE A 551 -15.49 -0.36 10.40
N ASN A 552 -16.44 0.17 9.64
CA ASN A 552 -16.91 -0.38 8.38
C ASN A 552 -16.51 0.57 7.25
N GLY A 553 -15.79 0.06 6.27
CA GLY A 553 -15.33 0.85 5.13
C GLY A 553 -16.44 1.44 4.25
N TYR A 554 -17.70 1.09 4.46
CA TYR A 554 -18.84 1.69 3.78
C TYR A 554 -19.16 3.09 4.34
N GLU A 555 -19.26 3.22 5.67
CA GLU A 555 -19.63 4.48 6.35
C GLU A 555 -18.40 5.34 6.68
N PHE A 556 -17.24 4.70 6.88
CA PHE A 556 -16.00 5.33 7.32
C PHE A 556 -14.88 5.13 6.30
N VAL A 557 -15.18 5.40 5.03
CA VAL A 557 -14.20 5.31 3.94
C VAL A 557 -13.00 6.21 4.22
N GLY A 558 -11.81 5.68 4.08
CA GLY A 558 -10.57 6.42 4.36
C GLY A 558 -10.01 6.20 5.77
N LEU A 559 -10.79 5.62 6.72
CA LEU A 559 -10.28 5.35 8.06
C LEU A 559 -9.71 3.93 8.19
N GLY A 560 -10.44 2.94 7.74
CA GLY A 560 -10.05 1.55 7.90
C GLY A 560 -11.18 0.58 7.68
N ASN A 561 -10.95 -0.69 8.03
CA ASN A 561 -11.98 -1.72 7.93
C ASN A 561 -11.69 -2.86 8.94
N SER A 562 -12.67 -3.17 9.79
CA SER A 562 -12.59 -4.27 10.74
C SER A 562 -12.59 -5.62 10.02
N ARG A 563 -11.69 -6.51 10.40
CA ARG A 563 -11.49 -7.82 9.78
C ARG A 563 -11.41 -8.92 10.83
N GLY A 564 -11.95 -10.10 10.52
CA GLY A 564 -11.81 -11.30 11.34
C GLY A 564 -10.36 -11.78 11.43
N ASN A 565 -10.05 -12.55 12.49
CA ASN A 565 -8.72 -13.15 12.62
C ASN A 565 -8.32 -13.89 11.36
N THR A 566 -7.11 -13.63 10.90
CA THR A 566 -6.61 -14.13 9.62
C THR A 566 -5.45 -15.09 9.84
N TRP A 567 -5.54 -16.27 9.24
CA TRP A 567 -4.51 -17.30 9.21
C TRP A 567 -4.07 -17.52 7.78
N VAL A 568 -2.77 -17.59 7.55
CA VAL A 568 -2.18 -17.98 6.28
C VAL A 568 -1.22 -19.12 6.53
N LEU A 569 -1.33 -20.19 5.77
CA LEU A 569 -0.44 -21.36 5.83
C LEU A 569 -0.02 -21.72 4.43
N GLY A 570 1.27 -21.92 4.19
CA GLY A 570 1.74 -22.33 2.89
C GLY A 570 2.98 -23.19 2.92
N ALA A 571 3.26 -23.79 1.79
CA ALA A 571 4.45 -24.59 1.58
C ALA A 571 4.87 -24.55 0.11
N ASP A 572 6.15 -24.30 -0.11
CA ASP A 572 6.81 -24.32 -1.42
C ASP A 572 7.78 -25.48 -1.49
N TYR A 573 7.64 -26.29 -2.51
CA TYR A 573 8.47 -27.47 -2.77
C TYR A 573 9.26 -27.33 -4.06
N GLN A 574 10.58 -27.28 -3.96
CA GLN A 574 11.47 -27.35 -5.10
C GLN A 574 11.65 -28.82 -5.51
N ALA A 575 10.78 -29.32 -6.39
CA ALA A 575 10.76 -30.72 -6.82
C ALA A 575 12.01 -31.10 -7.61
N THR A 576 12.48 -30.19 -8.47
CA THR A 576 13.75 -30.29 -9.22
C THR A 576 14.33 -28.87 -9.36
N PRO A 577 15.58 -28.69 -9.82
CA PRO A 577 16.09 -27.34 -10.10
C PRO A 577 15.25 -26.53 -11.10
N ALA A 578 14.40 -27.20 -11.90
CA ALA A 578 13.57 -26.60 -12.94
C ALA A 578 12.07 -26.59 -12.61
N ILE A 579 11.63 -27.21 -11.52
CA ILE A 579 10.20 -27.33 -11.18
C ILE A 579 10.00 -26.99 -9.72
N SER A 580 9.17 -26.00 -9.45
CA SER A 580 8.64 -25.67 -8.12
C SER A 580 7.13 -25.83 -8.09
N VAL A 581 6.59 -26.20 -6.94
CA VAL A 581 5.15 -26.34 -6.69
C VAL A 581 4.86 -25.79 -5.30
N GLY A 582 3.81 -24.98 -5.17
CA GLY A 582 3.40 -24.41 -3.89
C GLY A 582 1.91 -24.56 -3.64
N VAL A 583 1.55 -24.44 -2.38
CA VAL A 583 0.16 -24.40 -1.90
C VAL A 583 0.01 -23.29 -0.87
N ASN A 584 -1.12 -22.61 -0.90
CA ASN A 584 -1.49 -21.63 0.10
C ASN A 584 -2.90 -21.89 0.62
N LEU A 585 -3.10 -21.68 1.93
CA LEU A 585 -4.38 -21.71 2.60
C LEU A 585 -4.54 -20.38 3.33
N THR A 586 -5.62 -19.66 3.03
CA THR A 586 -6.06 -18.49 3.78
C THR A 586 -7.36 -18.81 4.49
N TYR A 587 -7.41 -18.57 5.80
CA TYR A 587 -8.61 -18.71 6.62
C TYR A 587 -8.87 -17.39 7.35
N VAL A 588 -10.07 -16.86 7.22
CA VAL A 588 -10.53 -15.65 7.90
C VAL A 588 -11.74 -16.02 8.74
N ASP A 589 -11.69 -15.71 10.05
CA ASP A 589 -12.80 -15.93 10.98
C ASP A 589 -14.00 -15.04 10.60
N ASP A 590 -15.21 -15.49 10.89
CA ASP A 590 -16.37 -14.61 10.95
C ASP A 590 -16.22 -13.60 12.09
N ILE A 591 -16.78 -12.41 11.87
CA ILE A 591 -16.77 -11.34 12.88
C ILE A 591 -18.09 -10.61 12.90
N ASP A 592 -18.62 -10.37 14.11
CA ASP A 592 -19.71 -9.43 14.33
C ASP A 592 -19.10 -8.08 14.71
N ILE A 593 -19.50 -7.02 13.99
CA ILE A 593 -19.05 -5.65 14.23
C ILE A 593 -20.25 -4.78 14.64
N ASP A 594 -20.04 -3.94 15.66
CA ASP A 594 -21.00 -2.92 16.08
C ASP A 594 -20.62 -1.59 15.45
N THR A 595 -21.30 -1.20 14.38
CA THR A 595 -20.99 -0.01 13.59
C THR A 595 -22.17 0.93 13.44
N LEU A 596 -21.94 2.17 13.03
CA LEU A 596 -23.00 3.10 12.69
C LEU A 596 -23.50 2.86 11.27
N HIS A 597 -24.80 3.07 11.10
CA HIS A 597 -25.45 3.07 9.79
C HIS A 597 -26.50 4.18 9.72
N GLN A 598 -26.61 4.85 8.57
CA GLN A 598 -27.64 5.84 8.33
C GLN A 598 -28.97 5.17 7.99
N ALA A 599 -29.97 5.32 8.86
CA ALA A 599 -31.33 4.81 8.61
C ALA A 599 -32.18 5.85 7.90
N LEU A 600 -32.75 5.45 6.74
CA LEU A 600 -33.60 6.31 5.86
C LEU A 600 -35.01 6.56 6.39
N GLU A 601 -35.49 5.83 7.39
CA GLU A 601 -36.95 5.79 7.72
C GLU A 601 -37.53 7.06 8.35
N ASN A 602 -36.70 7.95 8.95
CA ASN A 602 -37.22 9.16 9.63
C ASN A 602 -36.33 10.40 9.45
N GLY A 603 -35.66 10.53 8.32
CA GLY A 603 -34.56 11.47 8.18
C GLY A 603 -33.28 10.83 8.77
N TRP A 604 -32.16 11.06 8.14
CA TRP A 604 -30.85 10.51 8.47
C TRP A 604 -30.59 10.52 9.99
N THR A 605 -30.79 9.38 10.63
CA THR A 605 -30.53 9.21 12.09
C THR A 605 -29.44 8.18 12.27
N ASP A 606 -28.48 8.51 13.13
CA ASP A 606 -27.42 7.60 13.53
C ASP A 606 -28.03 6.43 14.31
N ALA A 607 -27.79 5.23 13.86
CA ALA A 607 -28.17 4.02 14.57
C ALA A 607 -27.00 3.05 14.66
N LEU A 608 -26.87 2.39 15.81
CA LEU A 608 -25.92 1.31 16.00
C LEU A 608 -26.50 0.02 15.45
N TYR A 609 -25.78 -0.66 14.61
CA TYR A 609 -26.12 -1.97 14.05
C TYR A 609 -25.01 -2.96 14.33
N THR A 610 -25.40 -4.19 14.65
CA THR A 610 -24.49 -5.32 14.65
C THR A 610 -24.54 -5.98 13.28
N LEU A 611 -23.39 -5.99 12.59
CA LEU A 611 -23.24 -6.57 11.26
C LEU A 611 -22.34 -7.80 11.34
N ASN A 612 -22.74 -8.89 10.68
CA ASN A 612 -21.92 -10.08 10.55
C ASN A 612 -21.16 -10.07 9.23
N LYS A 613 -19.83 -10.13 9.30
CA LYS A 613 -18.95 -10.42 8.15
C LYS A 613 -18.61 -11.90 8.19
N ALA A 614 -19.12 -12.66 7.20
CA ALA A 614 -18.99 -14.10 7.17
C ALA A 614 -17.54 -14.54 6.89
N GLY A 615 -17.04 -15.47 7.69
CA GLY A 615 -15.72 -16.06 7.51
C GLY A 615 -15.62 -16.92 6.26
N TYR A 616 -14.39 -17.10 5.79
CA TYR A 616 -14.11 -17.89 4.59
C TYR A 616 -12.77 -18.62 4.66
N THR A 617 -12.64 -19.64 3.80
CA THR A 617 -11.41 -20.42 3.63
C THR A 617 -11.11 -20.55 2.15
N LEU A 618 -9.89 -20.20 1.75
CA LEU A 618 -9.39 -20.28 0.39
C LEU A 618 -8.22 -21.25 0.32
N PHE A 619 -8.17 -22.01 -0.78
CA PHE A 619 -7.04 -22.85 -1.13
C PHE A 619 -6.53 -22.45 -2.50
N ASP A 620 -5.22 -22.27 -2.60
CA ASP A 620 -4.53 -21.98 -3.84
C ASP A 620 -3.44 -23.03 -4.08
N ILE A 621 -3.21 -23.35 -5.33
CA ILE A 621 -2.11 -24.20 -5.78
C ILE A 621 -1.43 -23.54 -6.96
N TYR A 622 -0.10 -23.56 -6.97
CA TYR A 622 0.68 -22.95 -8.03
C TYR A 622 1.94 -23.74 -8.32
N GLY A 623 2.54 -23.51 -9.48
CA GLY A 623 3.80 -24.10 -9.85
C GLY A 623 4.45 -23.39 -11.02
N SER A 624 5.77 -23.50 -11.06
CA SER A 624 6.64 -22.96 -12.10
C SER A 624 7.48 -24.07 -12.70
N TRP A 625 7.63 -24.03 -14.03
CA TRP A 625 8.48 -24.92 -14.78
C TRP A 625 9.40 -24.15 -15.73
N ASP A 626 10.70 -24.18 -15.43
CA ASP A 626 11.74 -23.72 -16.32
C ASP A 626 11.99 -24.79 -17.40
N VAL A 627 11.24 -24.73 -18.52
CA VAL A 627 11.34 -25.67 -19.65
C VAL A 627 12.74 -25.62 -20.26
N SER A 628 13.33 -24.44 -20.31
CA SER A 628 14.71 -24.17 -20.70
C SER A 628 15.22 -22.91 -20.01
N GLN A 629 16.46 -22.51 -20.25
CA GLN A 629 17.01 -21.23 -19.76
C GLN A 629 16.23 -20.00 -20.28
N SER A 630 15.55 -20.13 -21.41
CA SER A 630 14.81 -19.05 -22.06
C SER A 630 13.30 -19.17 -21.92
N LEU A 631 12.75 -20.33 -21.58
CA LEU A 631 11.30 -20.57 -21.60
C LEU A 631 10.84 -21.05 -20.23
N GLN A 632 9.92 -20.29 -19.64
CA GLN A 632 9.27 -20.61 -18.37
C GLN A 632 7.75 -20.67 -18.56
N VAL A 633 7.13 -21.62 -17.87
CA VAL A 633 5.67 -21.81 -17.83
C VAL A 633 5.24 -21.81 -16.38
N ASN A 634 4.28 -20.95 -16.03
CA ASN A 634 3.68 -20.91 -14.70
C ASN A 634 2.20 -21.28 -14.78
N LEU A 635 1.74 -22.06 -13.82
CA LEU A 635 0.35 -22.44 -13.66
C LEU A 635 -0.07 -22.17 -12.21
N ALA A 636 -1.22 -21.51 -12.02
CA ALA A 636 -1.83 -21.35 -10.71
C ALA A 636 -3.34 -21.63 -10.79
N VAL A 637 -3.91 -22.07 -9.68
CA VAL A 637 -5.35 -22.15 -9.49
C VAL A 637 -5.64 -21.48 -8.15
N THR A 638 -6.23 -20.31 -8.20
CA THR A 638 -6.67 -19.58 -7.01
C THR A 638 -8.12 -19.92 -6.70
N ASN A 639 -8.49 -19.85 -5.41
CA ASN A 639 -9.81 -20.28 -4.94
C ASN A 639 -10.21 -21.67 -5.50
N LEU A 640 -9.34 -22.67 -5.30
CA LEU A 640 -9.44 -24.02 -5.90
C LEU A 640 -10.83 -24.65 -5.74
N PHE A 641 -11.50 -24.41 -4.63
CA PHE A 641 -12.80 -25.00 -4.29
C PHE A 641 -14.00 -24.12 -4.68
N ASP A 642 -13.77 -23.05 -5.43
CA ASP A 642 -14.82 -22.16 -5.94
C ASP A 642 -15.69 -21.59 -4.81
N LYS A 643 -15.04 -21.14 -3.73
CA LYS A 643 -15.73 -20.58 -2.55
C LYS A 643 -16.32 -19.24 -2.92
N LEU A 644 -17.62 -19.07 -2.72
CA LEU A 644 -18.24 -17.75 -2.70
C LEU A 644 -17.83 -17.03 -1.42
N TYR A 645 -17.21 -15.86 -1.54
CA TYR A 645 -16.80 -15.07 -0.39
C TYR A 645 -16.78 -13.57 -0.71
N LEU A 646 -16.92 -12.78 0.33
CA LEU A 646 -16.67 -11.36 0.36
C LEU A 646 -15.46 -11.13 1.27
N ASP A 647 -14.39 -10.53 0.76
CA ASP A 647 -13.27 -10.15 1.63
C ASP A 647 -13.74 -9.07 2.62
N HIS A 648 -13.35 -9.20 3.88
CA HIS A 648 -13.75 -8.26 4.92
C HIS A 648 -13.22 -6.84 4.69
N SER A 649 -12.20 -6.69 3.84
CA SER A 649 -11.64 -5.40 3.43
C SER A 649 -12.36 -4.79 2.24
N SER A 650 -13.20 -5.56 1.53
CA SER A 650 -14.07 -5.03 0.47
C SER A 650 -15.28 -4.33 1.07
N VAL A 651 -15.74 -3.29 0.38
CA VAL A 651 -16.86 -2.46 0.86
C VAL A 651 -18.17 -3.17 0.61
N GLY A 652 -18.79 -3.68 1.67
CA GLY A 652 -20.13 -4.26 1.61
C GLY A 652 -21.23 -3.24 1.88
N ASP A 653 -22.32 -3.29 1.14
CA ASP A 653 -23.54 -2.57 1.47
C ASP A 653 -24.32 -3.34 2.56
N TYR A 654 -24.38 -2.75 3.73
CA TYR A 654 -25.05 -3.30 4.91
C TYR A 654 -26.38 -2.62 5.20
N SER A 655 -26.98 -1.93 4.21
CA SER A 655 -28.22 -1.19 4.42
C SER A 655 -29.39 -2.12 4.78
N GLU A 656 -30.29 -1.67 5.66
CA GLU A 656 -31.53 -2.40 6.04
C GLU A 656 -32.45 -2.67 4.84
N VAL A 657 -32.31 -1.91 3.76
CA VAL A 657 -33.06 -2.10 2.50
C VAL A 657 -32.76 -3.48 1.91
N PHE A 658 -31.58 -4.02 2.22
CA PHE A 658 -31.17 -5.34 1.80
C PHE A 658 -31.08 -6.23 3.03
N ALA A 659 -31.98 -7.18 3.18
CA ALA A 659 -32.01 -8.15 4.29
C ALA A 659 -30.76 -9.06 4.38
N SER A 660 -29.75 -8.82 3.54
CA SER A 660 -28.45 -9.51 3.52
C SER A 660 -27.37 -8.53 3.11
N VAL A 661 -26.17 -8.70 3.66
CA VAL A 661 -24.96 -8.01 3.21
C VAL A 661 -24.79 -8.23 1.70
N ARG A 662 -24.63 -7.15 0.95
CA ARG A 662 -24.28 -7.16 -0.45
C ARG A 662 -22.91 -6.50 -0.59
N GLY A 663 -22.00 -7.20 -1.23
CA GLY A 663 -20.69 -6.68 -1.54
C GLY A 663 -20.29 -7.11 -2.94
N PRO A 664 -19.25 -6.51 -3.50
CA PRO A 664 -18.59 -7.07 -4.66
C PRO A 664 -17.94 -8.39 -4.20
N TYR A 665 -18.62 -9.52 -4.45
CA TYR A 665 -18.01 -10.83 -4.20
C TYR A 665 -16.71 -10.93 -4.97
N GLU A 666 -15.73 -11.56 -4.34
CA GLU A 666 -14.43 -11.80 -4.94
C GLU A 666 -14.52 -12.89 -6.01
N ALA A 667 -13.50 -12.95 -6.87
CA ALA A 667 -13.42 -13.94 -7.94
C ALA A 667 -13.62 -15.36 -7.41
N GLY A 668 -14.43 -16.15 -8.10
CA GLY A 668 -14.53 -17.58 -7.94
C GLY A 668 -13.20 -18.25 -8.31
N ARG A 669 -13.23 -19.55 -8.64
CA ARG A 669 -11.99 -20.25 -9.06
C ARG A 669 -11.41 -19.63 -10.33
N ASP A 670 -10.12 -19.26 -10.25
CA ASP A 670 -9.38 -18.76 -11.40
C ASP A 670 -8.19 -19.66 -11.74
N ILE A 671 -8.15 -20.15 -12.98
CA ILE A 671 -7.05 -20.94 -13.53
C ILE A 671 -6.18 -19.99 -14.33
N ARG A 672 -4.94 -19.84 -13.91
CA ARG A 672 -3.96 -18.92 -14.47
C ARG A 672 -2.85 -19.68 -15.19
N LEU A 673 -2.58 -19.31 -16.40
CA LEU A 673 -1.46 -19.85 -17.19
C LEU A 673 -0.64 -18.69 -17.73
N SER A 674 0.66 -18.70 -17.47
CA SER A 674 1.58 -17.77 -18.14
C SER A 674 2.73 -18.49 -18.81
N VAL A 675 3.14 -17.94 -19.93
CA VAL A 675 4.32 -18.38 -20.68
C VAL A 675 5.21 -17.17 -20.91
N SER A 676 6.45 -17.25 -20.47
CA SER A 676 7.45 -16.22 -20.69
C SER A 676 8.65 -16.77 -21.46
N TYR A 677 9.14 -15.95 -22.41
CA TYR A 677 10.31 -16.27 -23.20
C TYR A 677 11.32 -15.12 -23.10
N ALA A 678 12.53 -15.45 -22.63
CA ALA A 678 13.66 -14.55 -22.54
C ALA A 678 14.69 -14.85 -23.65
N PHE A 679 15.27 -13.84 -24.27
CA PHE A 679 16.20 -13.95 -25.41
C PHE A 679 17.31 -12.90 -25.36
#